data_e93e00fc0cb4849c74649abfef1f2666
#
_entry.id   e93e00fc0cb4849c74649abfef1f2666
#
_cell.length_a   1.000
_cell.length_b   1.000
_cell.length_c   1.000
_cell.angle_alpha   90.00
_cell.angle_beta   90.00
_cell.angle_gamma   90.00
#
_symmetry.space_group_name_H-M   'P 1'
#
loop_
_entity.id
_entity.type
_entity.pdbx_description
1 polymer ?
#
loop_
_entity_poly.entity_id
_entity_poly.type
_entity_poly.pdbx_seq_one_letter_code
_entity_poly.pdbx_strand_id
1 'polypeptide(L)'
;MKIFTKKWFRSRLNSAIKSAGRRYTPQANVTLPINRLFNWLARTEEFYKELFNLGESFQKEWEESSLKKNYAELNIPSRIMNKLENEMAILIKFVATCQQPTFNAIDFNYPLKIIKKADKKIVWLHKFLREKERKLIEGADKEKQAYPTPKDKVNNFLKDVIDIREILNELRSTCGSNYAKITNDRSVLLLGEAGIGKTHLLCDFTEKQIKNNIPAIIVLGQQLQTIDDPLQSIVTELRLTLSSKAFLRRLNAIAKVRNQRILIVVDAINEGDRKGWRQGFQKFLSTLKKYPGIAIALSCRTPFDKVTVPVRSKIVKTYHRGFASHELDALKIYTAIYKLPLPEIPILSPEFSNPLFLKLFCESLEGATIKKKHAQIHAISSGQKGMTNILEDIVIKKGEKIAKSFGFVPKFVWQLIKDDFASSIADKGNGWILLSEAQQILNKHIKNSVKANKFLKALISESLLAEDIVYEHSSKTPKEVVRFTYQKFSDHIIARHLLIKKFDKNDPKSSFTLLDKLGWLFKDEHAIYNNAGLIEAIMIEFPNRINNKGEMFDFLPVKVNGQLAEMFINGLYWRDSKSFNEFTSGWVSGILKQGNYRNQILDILVALATKPKHPFNAARLDNYLKKFKMSDRDLHWSEYLRYQDETSAALKIVDWIERFSGDISEEYALNYVSILKWFLTSTRRMLRDRSTRALYYLGKWYPSLLFNETLSSLEINDRYVSERMFASAYGVVMALHFEGKNDFNKKILEPFARKIFLGIFSKTAKYGTTHILMRDYARYIIEIALLHNNSFLKDADKVLLQPPYKNGGIRSWGEVKESEEDKKNHKSGSAPMHMDFENYTVGRLVDHRNNYDYKNQEYQKVLANIFWRIYKLGYSHEIFKDIDSQISEYNWNSKEQVKTDRYGKKYCWIAFYEVAGHRQDNGKLPERYGQRIPDTDIDPSFPNPPKSEEIVKVNFLNNSDLPIADWIKTGPIPDMKPYLKLNKLSSHKGSWIMIDGYVSQDNLINNRSMFA
;
A
#
# COMPACT_ATOMS: atom_id res chain seq x y z
N MET A 1 -26.87 35.55 20.21
CA MET A 1 -25.97 35.45 19.05
C MET A 1 -24.71 36.30 19.18
N LYS A 2 -24.71 37.49 19.78
CA LYS A 2 -23.51 38.36 19.88
C LYS A 2 -22.24 37.74 20.47
N ILE A 3 -22.33 36.65 21.30
CA ILE A 3 -21.16 36.05 21.94
C ILE A 3 -20.41 35.11 20.98
N PHE A 4 -21.10 34.32 20.13
CA PHE A 4 -20.51 33.27 19.29
C PHE A 4 -20.05 33.82 17.93
N THR A 5 -19.02 34.69 17.95
CA THR A 5 -18.39 35.25 16.75
C THR A 5 -17.25 34.37 16.26
N LYS A 6 -16.80 34.57 15.03
CA LYS A 6 -15.59 33.89 14.47
C LYS A 6 -14.38 34.11 15.40
N LYS A 7 -14.24 35.33 15.95
CA LYS A 7 -13.17 35.70 16.89
C LYS A 7 -13.26 34.87 18.18
N TRP A 8 -14.48 34.60 18.68
CA TRP A 8 -14.69 33.79 19.88
C TRP A 8 -14.29 32.34 19.64
N PHE A 9 -14.73 31.69 18.55
CA PHE A 9 -14.36 30.31 18.22
C PHE A 9 -12.84 30.16 18.06
N ARG A 10 -12.19 31.11 17.36
CA ARG A 10 -10.73 31.14 17.21
C ARG A 10 -10.01 31.29 18.54
N SER A 11 -10.51 32.18 19.44
CA SER A 11 -9.95 32.33 20.78
C SER A 11 -10.02 31.07 21.62
N ARG A 12 -11.15 30.34 21.56
CA ARG A 12 -11.29 29.05 22.28
C ARG A 12 -10.39 27.98 21.73
N LEU A 13 -10.27 27.87 20.40
CA LEU A 13 -9.31 27.00 19.75
C LEU A 13 -7.87 27.28 20.20
N ASN A 14 -7.45 28.54 20.18
CA ASN A 14 -6.11 28.94 20.59
C ASN A 14 -5.83 28.57 22.06
N SER A 15 -6.83 28.72 22.94
CA SER A 15 -6.73 28.28 24.34
C SER A 15 -6.53 26.75 24.44
N ALA A 16 -7.30 25.98 23.68
CA ALA A 16 -7.19 24.54 23.67
C ALA A 16 -5.83 24.07 23.08
N ILE A 17 -5.36 24.69 21.98
CA ILE A 17 -4.06 24.39 21.39
C ILE A 17 -2.92 24.69 22.39
N LYS A 18 -3.00 25.81 23.10
CA LYS A 18 -2.03 26.15 24.15
C LYS A 18 -2.01 25.07 25.26
N SER A 19 -3.18 24.59 25.66
CA SER A 19 -3.31 23.53 26.66
C SER A 19 -2.89 22.15 26.14
N ALA A 20 -3.08 21.86 24.83
CA ALA A 20 -2.58 20.65 24.20
C ALA A 20 -1.04 20.62 24.15
N GLY A 21 -0.41 21.81 24.07
CA GLY A 21 1.05 21.95 24.05
C GLY A 21 1.72 21.10 22.98
N ARG A 22 2.71 20.31 23.38
CA ARG A 22 3.47 19.43 22.46
C ARG A 22 2.67 18.32 21.79
N ARG A 23 1.43 18.06 22.24
CA ARG A 23 0.54 17.06 21.62
C ARG A 23 -0.02 17.51 20.28
N TYR A 24 0.09 18.82 19.96
CA TYR A 24 -0.29 19.39 18.69
C TYR A 24 0.85 20.17 18.07
N THR A 25 1.26 19.77 16.87
CA THR A 25 2.30 20.42 16.05
C THR A 25 1.72 20.64 14.66
N PRO A 26 1.12 21.80 14.36
CA PRO A 26 0.37 22.03 13.11
C PRO A 26 1.17 21.71 11.84
N GLN A 27 2.50 21.96 11.86
CA GLN A 27 3.38 21.71 10.72
C GLN A 27 3.56 20.19 10.44
N ALA A 28 3.35 19.33 11.47
CA ALA A 28 3.51 17.89 11.37
C ALA A 28 2.20 17.17 10.98
N ASN A 29 1.28 17.88 10.35
CA ASN A 29 0.00 17.30 9.96
C ASN A 29 0.14 16.41 8.73
N VAL A 30 -0.37 15.19 8.85
CA VAL A 30 -0.48 14.20 7.77
C VAL A 30 -1.96 13.98 7.48
N THR A 31 -2.35 14.10 6.22
CA THR A 31 -3.74 13.83 5.84
C THR A 31 -4.01 12.33 5.93
N LEU A 32 -4.96 11.94 6.77
CA LEU A 32 -5.29 10.55 7.03
C LEU A 32 -6.74 10.22 6.63
N PRO A 33 -7.04 8.99 6.18
CA PRO A 33 -8.40 8.56 5.82
C PRO A 33 -9.42 8.74 6.96
N ILE A 34 -8.98 8.73 8.21
CA ILE A 34 -9.85 8.93 9.38
C ILE A 34 -10.53 10.32 9.39
N ASN A 35 -10.05 11.28 8.64
CA ASN A 35 -10.70 12.60 8.48
C ASN A 35 -12.11 12.46 7.88
N ARG A 36 -12.34 11.44 7.04
CA ARG A 36 -13.67 11.10 6.50
C ARG A 36 -14.70 10.91 7.61
N LEU A 37 -14.30 10.32 8.75
CA LEU A 37 -15.16 10.14 9.91
C LEU A 37 -15.80 11.46 10.38
N PHE A 38 -14.99 12.50 10.50
CA PHE A 38 -15.44 13.81 10.98
C PHE A 38 -16.25 14.55 9.92
N ASN A 39 -15.93 14.36 8.65
CA ASN A 39 -16.73 14.89 7.53
C ASN A 39 -18.16 14.32 7.57
N TRP A 40 -18.31 13.02 7.77
CA TRP A 40 -19.61 12.36 7.91
C TRP A 40 -20.34 12.76 9.20
N LEU A 41 -19.63 12.90 10.31
CA LEU A 41 -20.19 13.33 11.60
C LEU A 41 -20.76 14.75 11.52
N ALA A 42 -20.00 15.68 10.97
CA ALA A 42 -20.33 17.10 10.85
C ALA A 42 -21.17 17.42 9.60
N ARG A 43 -21.32 16.47 8.66
CA ARG A 43 -21.92 16.67 7.33
C ARG A 43 -21.32 17.88 6.63
N THR A 44 -19.99 17.83 6.42
CA THR A 44 -19.26 18.87 5.71
C THR A 44 -19.56 18.84 4.21
N GLU A 45 -19.03 19.78 3.47
CA GLU A 45 -19.13 19.82 2.01
C GLU A 45 -18.57 18.54 1.37
N GLU A 46 -17.46 18.00 1.92
CA GLU A 46 -16.85 16.73 1.45
C GLU A 46 -17.78 15.54 1.64
N PHE A 47 -18.60 15.51 2.70
CA PHE A 47 -19.62 14.48 2.88
C PHE A 47 -20.66 14.51 1.74
N TYR A 48 -21.16 15.69 1.40
CA TYR A 48 -22.16 15.84 0.31
C TYR A 48 -21.53 15.54 -1.05
N LYS A 49 -20.29 15.96 -1.28
CA LYS A 49 -19.55 15.66 -2.51
C LYS A 49 -19.31 14.16 -2.69
N GLU A 50 -19.01 13.46 -1.61
CA GLU A 50 -18.84 11.99 -1.63
C GLU A 50 -20.13 11.28 -2.02
N LEU A 51 -21.28 11.69 -1.46
CA LEU A 51 -22.59 11.15 -1.82
C LEU A 51 -23.01 11.54 -3.24
N PHE A 52 -22.65 12.74 -3.68
CA PHE A 52 -22.88 13.17 -5.06
C PHE A 52 -22.14 12.26 -6.05
N ASN A 53 -20.85 12.08 -5.87
CA ASN A 53 -20.02 11.23 -6.75
C ASN A 53 -20.52 9.78 -6.78
N LEU A 54 -20.92 9.24 -5.62
CA LEU A 54 -21.51 7.90 -5.54
C LEU A 54 -22.82 7.83 -6.32
N GLY A 55 -23.65 8.85 -6.22
CA GLY A 55 -24.93 8.93 -6.95
C GLY A 55 -24.75 9.05 -8.46
N GLU A 56 -23.83 9.91 -8.90
CA GLU A 56 -23.50 10.05 -10.32
C GLU A 56 -22.96 8.73 -10.91
N SER A 57 -22.00 8.08 -10.22
CA SER A 57 -21.46 6.80 -10.66
C SER A 57 -22.55 5.72 -10.73
N PHE A 58 -23.43 5.66 -9.71
CA PHE A 58 -24.54 4.71 -9.67
C PHE A 58 -25.56 4.95 -10.80
N GLN A 59 -25.95 6.20 -11.02
CA GLN A 59 -26.89 6.57 -12.09
C GLN A 59 -26.28 6.28 -13.46
N LYS A 60 -25.06 6.69 -13.71
CA LYS A 60 -24.35 6.47 -14.97
C LYS A 60 -24.27 4.99 -15.32
N GLU A 61 -23.78 4.15 -14.39
CA GLU A 61 -23.64 2.71 -14.61
C GLU A 61 -24.97 2.03 -14.95
N TRP A 62 -26.06 2.46 -14.28
CA TRP A 62 -27.39 1.95 -14.58
C TRP A 62 -27.90 2.44 -15.94
N GLU A 63 -27.83 3.76 -16.23
CA GLU A 63 -28.33 4.36 -17.45
C GLU A 63 -27.60 3.87 -18.72
N GLU A 64 -26.30 3.61 -18.62
CA GLU A 64 -25.48 3.14 -19.75
C GLU A 64 -25.58 1.63 -19.98
N SER A 65 -26.08 0.85 -19.03
CA SER A 65 -26.15 -0.60 -19.12
C SER A 65 -27.05 -1.10 -20.26
N SER A 66 -26.62 -2.16 -20.94
CA SER A 66 -27.43 -2.89 -21.94
C SER A 66 -28.64 -3.55 -21.29
N LEU A 67 -28.56 -3.88 -20.00
CA LEU A 67 -29.69 -4.38 -19.21
C LEU A 67 -30.85 -3.40 -19.21
N LYS A 68 -30.60 -2.10 -19.07
CA LYS A 68 -31.67 -1.08 -19.12
C LYS A 68 -32.13 -0.82 -20.55
N LYS A 69 -31.21 -0.73 -21.52
CA LYS A 69 -31.51 -0.32 -22.91
C LYS A 69 -32.12 -1.44 -23.72
N ASN A 70 -31.61 -2.66 -23.63
CA ASN A 70 -31.81 -3.69 -24.63
C ASN A 70 -32.17 -5.07 -24.04
N TYR A 71 -32.69 -5.16 -22.83
CA TYR A 71 -32.96 -6.44 -22.17
C TYR A 71 -33.83 -7.42 -22.96
N ALA A 72 -34.72 -6.89 -23.81
CA ALA A 72 -35.61 -7.67 -24.66
C ALA A 72 -34.85 -8.53 -25.71
N GLU A 73 -33.64 -8.10 -26.15
CA GLU A 73 -32.82 -8.84 -27.11
C GLU A 73 -32.43 -10.26 -26.62
N LEU A 74 -32.34 -10.42 -25.33
CA LEU A 74 -32.03 -11.71 -24.70
C LEU A 74 -33.24 -12.41 -24.09
N ASN A 75 -34.47 -11.99 -24.42
CA ASN A 75 -35.72 -12.52 -23.86
C ASN A 75 -35.67 -12.57 -22.32
N ILE A 76 -35.10 -11.55 -21.68
CA ILE A 76 -35.16 -11.39 -20.23
C ILE A 76 -36.61 -11.03 -19.86
N PRO A 77 -37.22 -11.72 -18.86
CA PRO A 77 -38.63 -11.45 -18.51
C PRO A 77 -38.84 -10.01 -18.05
N SER A 78 -39.69 -9.28 -18.75
CA SER A 78 -40.06 -7.88 -18.46
C SER A 78 -40.47 -7.66 -17.00
N ARG A 79 -41.17 -8.64 -16.40
CA ARG A 79 -41.57 -8.58 -14.99
C ARG A 79 -40.36 -8.46 -14.01
N ILE A 80 -39.23 -9.06 -14.36
CA ILE A 80 -38.03 -8.98 -13.54
C ILE A 80 -37.35 -7.65 -13.76
N MET A 81 -37.22 -7.21 -15.02
CA MET A 81 -36.62 -5.93 -15.37
C MET A 81 -37.40 -4.74 -14.80
N ASN A 82 -38.71 -4.68 -14.98
CA ASN A 82 -39.53 -3.60 -14.43
C ASN A 82 -39.39 -3.49 -12.89
N LYS A 83 -39.29 -4.63 -12.19
CA LYS A 83 -39.03 -4.61 -10.75
C LYS A 83 -37.63 -4.13 -10.42
N LEU A 84 -36.63 -4.50 -11.21
CA LEU A 84 -35.24 -4.04 -11.01
C LEU A 84 -35.13 -2.54 -11.29
N GLU A 85 -35.69 -2.07 -12.39
CA GLU A 85 -35.76 -0.63 -12.75
C GLU A 85 -36.38 0.21 -11.64
N ASN A 86 -37.51 -0.24 -11.09
CA ASN A 86 -38.16 0.46 -9.99
C ASN A 86 -37.25 0.51 -8.76
N GLU A 87 -36.52 -0.57 -8.43
CA GLU A 87 -35.58 -0.60 -7.31
C GLU A 87 -34.40 0.34 -7.57
N MET A 88 -33.85 0.38 -8.80
CA MET A 88 -32.78 1.30 -9.18
C MET A 88 -33.23 2.76 -9.12
N ALA A 89 -34.42 3.07 -9.64
CA ALA A 89 -35.00 4.42 -9.55
C ALA A 89 -35.16 4.88 -8.09
N ILE A 90 -35.59 3.99 -7.18
CA ILE A 90 -35.70 4.28 -5.75
C ILE A 90 -34.32 4.59 -5.16
N LEU A 91 -33.27 3.82 -5.51
CA LEU A 91 -31.93 4.03 -5.00
C LEU A 91 -31.30 5.33 -5.54
N ILE A 92 -31.47 5.64 -6.83
CA ILE A 92 -31.03 6.90 -7.43
C ILE A 92 -31.70 8.08 -6.72
N LYS A 93 -33.03 8.03 -6.54
CA LYS A 93 -33.78 9.06 -5.82
C LYS A 93 -33.29 9.21 -4.37
N PHE A 94 -33.00 8.10 -3.69
CA PHE A 94 -32.47 8.14 -2.33
C PHE A 94 -31.14 8.90 -2.28
N VAL A 95 -30.16 8.57 -3.15
CA VAL A 95 -28.87 9.24 -3.16
C VAL A 95 -29.00 10.72 -3.52
N ALA A 96 -29.84 11.06 -4.51
CA ALA A 96 -30.16 12.45 -4.85
C ALA A 96 -30.76 13.24 -3.67
N THR A 97 -31.63 12.62 -2.88
CA THR A 97 -32.19 13.24 -1.67
C THR A 97 -31.13 13.47 -0.61
N CYS A 98 -30.14 12.55 -0.48
CA CYS A 98 -29.05 12.68 0.50
C CYS A 98 -28.07 13.81 0.17
N GLN A 99 -28.02 14.30 -1.05
CA GLN A 99 -27.18 15.41 -1.49
C GLN A 99 -27.66 16.76 -0.96
N GLN A 100 -28.90 16.86 -0.54
CA GLN A 100 -29.45 18.10 -0.01
C GLN A 100 -29.07 18.28 1.46
N PRO A 101 -28.51 19.47 1.85
CA PRO A 101 -28.20 19.74 3.23
C PRO A 101 -29.40 19.58 4.16
N THR A 102 -29.27 18.71 5.15
CA THR A 102 -30.35 18.43 6.11
C THR A 102 -29.82 18.13 7.50
N PHE A 103 -30.58 18.48 8.53
CA PHE A 103 -30.37 18.07 9.92
C PHE A 103 -31.13 16.81 10.31
N ASN A 104 -32.08 16.40 9.48
CA ASN A 104 -32.87 15.19 9.73
C ASN A 104 -32.01 13.93 9.63
N ALA A 105 -32.47 12.88 10.28
CA ALA A 105 -31.85 11.56 10.11
C ALA A 105 -32.07 11.09 8.66
N ILE A 106 -30.99 10.51 8.09
CA ILE A 106 -31.07 9.88 6.76
C ILE A 106 -31.34 8.40 7.01
N ASP A 107 -32.43 7.88 6.46
CA ASP A 107 -32.78 6.47 6.64
C ASP A 107 -31.93 5.57 5.73
N PHE A 108 -30.70 5.29 6.17
CA PHE A 108 -29.81 4.37 5.47
C PHE A 108 -30.28 2.89 5.51
N ASN A 109 -31.26 2.54 6.34
CA ASN A 109 -31.80 1.18 6.36
C ASN A 109 -32.78 0.92 5.20
N TYR A 110 -33.44 1.97 4.72
CA TYR A 110 -34.34 1.86 3.58
C TYR A 110 -33.61 1.38 2.30
N PRO A 111 -32.54 2.06 1.81
CA PRO A 111 -31.79 1.58 0.66
C PRO A 111 -31.21 0.17 0.87
N LEU A 112 -30.76 -0.20 2.08
CA LEU A 112 -30.25 -1.54 2.33
C LEU A 112 -31.32 -2.63 2.06
N LYS A 113 -32.60 -2.36 2.38
CA LYS A 113 -33.72 -3.27 2.07
C LYS A 113 -33.96 -3.36 0.56
N ILE A 114 -33.85 -2.24 -0.16
CA ILE A 114 -34.00 -2.19 -1.61
C ILE A 114 -32.84 -2.90 -2.31
N ILE A 115 -31.59 -2.61 -1.91
CA ILE A 115 -30.40 -3.28 -2.43
C ILE A 115 -30.52 -4.80 -2.28
N LYS A 116 -31.01 -5.31 -1.13
CA LYS A 116 -31.24 -6.74 -0.93
C LYS A 116 -32.25 -7.33 -1.93
N LYS A 117 -33.26 -6.56 -2.32
CA LYS A 117 -34.26 -6.98 -3.35
C LYS A 117 -33.66 -6.94 -4.75
N ALA A 118 -32.92 -5.90 -5.09
CA ALA A 118 -32.21 -5.76 -6.36
C ALA A 118 -31.16 -6.87 -6.54
N ASP A 119 -30.35 -7.14 -5.51
CA ASP A 119 -29.29 -8.17 -5.54
C ASP A 119 -29.85 -9.57 -5.83
N LYS A 120 -31.03 -9.92 -5.30
CA LYS A 120 -31.69 -11.20 -5.63
C LYS A 120 -32.00 -11.31 -7.13
N LYS A 121 -32.39 -10.22 -7.78
CA LYS A 121 -32.68 -10.19 -9.22
C LYS A 121 -31.40 -10.21 -10.04
N ILE A 122 -30.39 -9.47 -9.61
CA ILE A 122 -29.06 -9.47 -10.22
C ILE A 122 -28.43 -10.88 -10.16
N VAL A 123 -28.52 -11.59 -9.05
CA VAL A 123 -28.06 -12.98 -8.94
C VAL A 123 -28.87 -13.91 -9.87
N TRP A 124 -30.18 -13.71 -9.98
CA TRP A 124 -31.00 -14.46 -10.91
C TRP A 124 -30.61 -14.18 -12.37
N LEU A 125 -30.46 -12.89 -12.75
CA LEU A 125 -30.00 -12.46 -14.07
C LEU A 125 -28.65 -13.06 -14.43
N HIS A 126 -27.70 -13.04 -13.51
CA HIS A 126 -26.39 -13.65 -13.71
C HIS A 126 -26.50 -15.16 -14.03
N LYS A 127 -27.31 -15.91 -13.26
CA LYS A 127 -27.55 -17.34 -13.51
C LYS A 127 -28.24 -17.57 -14.86
N PHE A 128 -29.26 -16.78 -15.18
CA PHE A 128 -30.00 -16.85 -16.42
C PHE A 128 -29.10 -16.60 -17.64
N LEU A 129 -28.26 -15.59 -17.59
CA LEU A 129 -27.34 -15.24 -18.67
C LEU A 129 -26.23 -16.28 -18.82
N ARG A 130 -25.73 -16.84 -17.73
CA ARG A 130 -24.75 -17.94 -17.77
C ARG A 130 -25.33 -19.21 -18.40
N GLU A 131 -26.56 -19.52 -18.09
CA GLU A 131 -27.24 -20.67 -18.74
C GLU A 131 -27.44 -20.43 -20.24
N LYS A 132 -27.77 -19.20 -20.65
CA LYS A 132 -27.81 -18.83 -22.07
C LYS A 132 -26.45 -18.92 -22.75
N GLU A 133 -25.40 -18.41 -22.11
CA GLU A 133 -24.05 -18.53 -22.61
C GLU A 133 -23.66 -19.99 -22.83
N ARG A 134 -23.95 -20.86 -21.85
CA ARG A 134 -23.70 -22.28 -21.95
C ARG A 134 -24.40 -22.94 -23.16
N LYS A 135 -25.69 -22.65 -23.33
CA LYS A 135 -26.45 -23.18 -24.47
C LYS A 135 -25.94 -22.70 -25.83
N LEU A 136 -25.46 -21.46 -25.91
CA LEU A 136 -24.84 -20.93 -27.12
C LEU A 136 -23.49 -21.56 -27.42
N ILE A 137 -22.75 -21.97 -26.39
CA ILE A 137 -21.48 -22.69 -26.55
C ILE A 137 -21.73 -24.15 -27.00
N GLU A 138 -22.75 -24.80 -26.43
CA GLU A 138 -23.13 -26.20 -26.76
C GLU A 138 -23.77 -26.34 -28.14
N GLY A 139 -24.46 -25.30 -28.65
CA GLY A 139 -25.17 -25.28 -29.93
C GLY A 139 -24.44 -24.58 -31.07
N ALA A 140 -23.19 -24.15 -30.88
CA ALA A 140 -22.46 -23.40 -31.89
C ALA A 140 -21.96 -24.29 -33.04
N ASP A 141 -22.77 -24.40 -34.12
CA ASP A 141 -22.27 -24.80 -35.42
C ASP A 141 -21.34 -23.73 -35.99
N LYS A 142 -20.26 -24.17 -36.68
CA LYS A 142 -19.08 -23.38 -37.07
C LYS A 142 -19.29 -22.44 -38.25
N GLU A 143 -20.53 -22.02 -38.56
CA GLU A 143 -20.76 -21.05 -39.63
C GLU A 143 -20.37 -19.62 -39.19
N LYS A 144 -19.82 -18.87 -40.14
CA LYS A 144 -19.40 -17.47 -39.99
C LYS A 144 -20.55 -16.60 -39.44
N GLN A 145 -20.55 -16.37 -38.15
CA GLN A 145 -21.54 -15.47 -37.53
C GLN A 145 -21.05 -14.02 -37.65
N ALA A 146 -21.98 -13.12 -38.02
CA ALA A 146 -21.69 -11.67 -38.04
C ALA A 146 -21.39 -11.16 -36.62
N TYR A 147 -20.43 -10.24 -36.50
CA TYR A 147 -20.09 -9.58 -35.24
C TYR A 147 -21.04 -8.40 -34.96
N PRO A 148 -21.55 -8.19 -33.74
CA PRO A 148 -21.34 -9.01 -32.53
C PRO A 148 -22.16 -10.33 -32.57
N THR A 149 -21.49 -11.42 -32.17
CA THR A 149 -22.16 -12.72 -32.10
C THR A 149 -23.20 -12.77 -30.96
N PRO A 150 -24.17 -13.70 -30.99
CA PRO A 150 -25.08 -13.90 -29.86
C PRO A 150 -24.38 -14.11 -28.53
N LYS A 151 -23.21 -14.74 -28.56
CA LYS A 151 -22.35 -14.92 -27.35
C LYS A 151 -21.77 -13.60 -26.86
N ASP A 152 -21.29 -12.74 -27.76
CA ASP A 152 -20.73 -11.42 -27.38
C ASP A 152 -21.82 -10.55 -26.74
N LYS A 153 -23.03 -10.61 -27.25
CA LYS A 153 -24.18 -9.92 -26.64
C LYS A 153 -24.43 -10.43 -25.22
N VAL A 154 -24.49 -11.75 -25.00
CA VAL A 154 -24.66 -12.31 -23.66
C VAL A 154 -23.53 -11.89 -22.73
N ASN A 155 -22.30 -11.85 -23.21
CA ASN A 155 -21.14 -11.43 -22.41
C ASN A 155 -21.22 -9.95 -22.02
N ASN A 156 -21.68 -9.07 -22.87
CA ASN A 156 -21.91 -7.66 -22.54
C ASN A 156 -22.94 -7.52 -21.41
N PHE A 157 -24.05 -8.25 -21.49
CA PHE A 157 -25.06 -8.27 -20.43
C PHE A 157 -24.53 -8.86 -19.12
N LEU A 158 -23.70 -9.89 -19.18
CA LEU A 158 -23.01 -10.46 -18.00
C LEU A 158 -22.08 -9.43 -17.34
N LYS A 159 -21.34 -8.67 -18.14
CA LYS A 159 -20.52 -7.58 -17.67
C LYS A 159 -21.36 -6.54 -16.93
N ASP A 160 -22.44 -6.05 -17.55
CA ASP A 160 -23.34 -5.07 -16.93
C ASP A 160 -23.91 -5.57 -15.60
N VAL A 161 -24.29 -6.86 -15.53
CA VAL A 161 -24.77 -7.49 -14.28
C VAL A 161 -23.71 -7.42 -13.18
N ILE A 162 -22.44 -7.66 -13.51
CA ILE A 162 -21.33 -7.59 -12.58
C ILE A 162 -21.13 -6.13 -12.15
N ASP A 163 -21.07 -5.20 -13.09
CA ASP A 163 -20.82 -3.79 -12.85
C ASP A 163 -21.91 -3.17 -11.97
N ILE A 164 -23.17 -3.44 -12.27
CA ILE A 164 -24.32 -3.01 -11.45
C ILE A 164 -24.23 -3.63 -10.05
N ARG A 165 -23.84 -4.88 -9.93
CA ARG A 165 -23.69 -5.54 -8.62
C ARG A 165 -22.60 -4.91 -7.77
N GLU A 166 -21.50 -4.50 -8.37
CA GLU A 166 -20.41 -3.86 -7.65
C GLU A 166 -20.81 -2.50 -7.12
N ILE A 167 -21.46 -1.66 -7.94
CA ILE A 167 -21.91 -0.34 -7.48
C ILE A 167 -23.02 -0.47 -6.42
N LEU A 168 -23.90 -1.50 -6.52
CA LEU A 168 -24.84 -1.84 -5.45
C LEU A 168 -24.13 -2.26 -4.16
N ASN A 169 -23.00 -2.98 -4.24
CA ASN A 169 -22.19 -3.36 -3.09
C ASN A 169 -21.49 -2.15 -2.47
N GLU A 170 -21.05 -1.20 -3.27
CA GLU A 170 -20.47 0.06 -2.80
C GLU A 170 -21.51 0.87 -2.03
N LEU A 171 -22.72 1.02 -2.59
CA LEU A 171 -23.83 1.68 -1.91
C LEU A 171 -24.25 0.93 -0.64
N ARG A 172 -24.27 -0.41 -0.66
CA ARG A 172 -24.51 -1.27 0.53
C ARG A 172 -23.47 -1.02 1.60
N SER A 173 -22.18 -1.04 1.25
CA SER A 173 -21.10 -0.82 2.18
C SER A 173 -21.16 0.57 2.80
N THR A 174 -21.48 1.58 2.00
CA THR A 174 -21.67 2.96 2.44
C THR A 174 -22.83 3.11 3.40
N CYS A 175 -24.00 2.63 3.04
CA CYS A 175 -25.20 2.70 3.88
C CYS A 175 -25.12 1.85 5.16
N GLY A 176 -24.43 0.70 5.11
CA GLY A 176 -24.21 -0.19 6.26
C GLY A 176 -23.04 0.19 7.15
N SER A 177 -22.24 1.18 6.77
CA SER A 177 -21.01 1.57 7.44
C SER A 177 -21.24 2.21 8.84
N ASN A 178 -20.20 2.24 9.64
CA ASN A 178 -20.18 3.06 10.85
C ASN A 178 -20.29 4.56 10.53
N TYR A 179 -19.88 5.00 9.35
CA TYR A 179 -20.03 6.40 8.90
C TYR A 179 -21.52 6.80 8.81
N ALA A 180 -22.36 5.94 8.21
CA ALA A 180 -23.80 6.15 8.13
C ALA A 180 -24.44 6.24 9.53
N LYS A 181 -24.03 5.37 10.45
CA LYS A 181 -24.51 5.40 11.86
C LYS A 181 -24.10 6.69 12.55
N ILE A 182 -22.83 7.08 12.44
CA ILE A 182 -22.29 8.30 13.08
C ILE A 182 -22.99 9.55 12.55
N THR A 183 -23.29 9.60 11.25
CA THR A 183 -24.01 10.69 10.62
C THR A 183 -25.40 10.92 11.26
N ASN A 184 -26.08 9.85 11.67
CA ASN A 184 -27.39 9.94 12.31
C ASN A 184 -27.30 10.07 13.83
N ASP A 185 -26.40 9.31 14.48
CA ASP A 185 -26.19 9.36 15.93
C ASP A 185 -25.54 10.67 16.38
N ARG A 186 -24.87 11.36 15.48
CA ARG A 186 -24.19 12.64 15.68
C ARG A 186 -23.18 12.59 16.84
N SER A 187 -22.69 11.39 17.13
CA SER A 187 -21.73 11.16 18.19
C SER A 187 -20.76 10.04 17.84
N VAL A 188 -19.49 10.22 18.18
CA VAL A 188 -18.44 9.23 18.00
C VAL A 188 -17.48 9.24 19.17
N LEU A 189 -16.97 8.07 19.54
CA LEU A 189 -15.87 7.88 20.47
C LEU A 189 -14.64 7.39 19.74
N LEU A 190 -13.63 8.25 19.62
CA LEU A 190 -12.34 7.95 19.04
C LEU A 190 -11.45 7.29 20.10
N LEU A 191 -11.12 6.03 19.89
CA LEU A 191 -10.25 5.24 20.76
C LEU A 191 -8.85 5.11 20.15
N GLY A 192 -7.89 4.79 20.99
CA GLY A 192 -6.53 4.46 20.59
C GLY A 192 -5.56 4.58 21.75
N GLU A 193 -4.39 4.03 21.56
CA GLU A 193 -3.32 4.03 22.55
C GLU A 193 -2.78 5.43 22.84
N ALA A 194 -1.98 5.54 23.90
CA ALA A 194 -1.24 6.75 24.18
C ALA A 194 -0.28 7.07 23.01
N GLY A 195 -0.19 8.35 22.64
CA GLY A 195 0.75 8.78 21.60
C GLY A 195 0.36 8.52 20.14
N ILE A 196 -0.79 7.86 19.87
CA ILE A 196 -1.23 7.52 18.50
C ILE A 196 -1.72 8.73 17.67
N GLY A 197 -1.74 9.95 18.22
CA GLY A 197 -2.09 11.15 17.47
C GLY A 197 -3.51 11.69 17.63
N LYS A 198 -4.37 11.15 18.53
CA LYS A 198 -5.76 11.59 18.70
C LYS A 198 -5.93 13.09 18.93
N THR A 199 -5.18 13.65 19.89
CA THR A 199 -5.21 15.10 20.19
C THR A 199 -4.81 15.94 18.98
N HIS A 200 -3.79 15.49 18.26
CA HIS A 200 -3.31 16.18 17.06
C HIS A 200 -4.40 16.21 15.98
N LEU A 201 -4.98 15.05 15.66
CA LEU A 201 -6.06 14.92 14.68
C LEU A 201 -7.26 15.81 15.01
N LEU A 202 -7.68 15.82 16.27
CA LEU A 202 -8.86 16.59 16.72
C LEU A 202 -8.60 18.11 16.68
N CYS A 203 -7.42 18.56 17.08
CA CYS A 203 -7.02 19.96 16.97
C CYS A 203 -6.92 20.42 15.52
N ASP A 204 -6.27 19.61 14.65
CA ASP A 204 -6.13 19.93 13.23
C ASP A 204 -7.49 20.01 12.53
N PHE A 205 -8.37 19.03 12.75
CA PHE A 205 -9.71 19.06 12.15
C PHE A 205 -10.51 20.28 12.62
N THR A 206 -10.48 20.58 13.93
CA THR A 206 -11.17 21.77 14.47
C THR A 206 -10.61 23.07 13.91
N GLU A 207 -9.30 23.17 13.75
CA GLU A 207 -8.64 24.34 13.16
C GLU A 207 -9.05 24.53 11.70
N LYS A 208 -9.08 23.45 10.90
CA LYS A 208 -9.53 23.48 9.50
C LYS A 208 -10.99 23.95 9.39
N GLN A 209 -11.88 23.44 10.25
CA GLN A 209 -13.28 23.90 10.27
C GLN A 209 -13.37 25.41 10.51
N ILE A 210 -12.67 25.91 11.53
CA ILE A 210 -12.71 27.34 11.87
C ILE A 210 -12.07 28.20 10.77
N LYS A 211 -10.99 27.75 10.13
CA LYS A 211 -10.38 28.42 8.96
C LYS A 211 -11.38 28.54 7.81
N ASN A 212 -12.15 27.50 7.57
CA ASN A 212 -13.22 27.45 6.54
C ASN A 212 -14.53 28.15 6.98
N ASN A 213 -14.49 28.97 8.03
CA ASN A 213 -15.64 29.67 8.60
C ASN A 213 -16.74 28.76 9.18
N ILE A 214 -16.44 27.51 9.46
CA ILE A 214 -17.37 26.56 10.06
C ILE A 214 -17.16 26.58 11.58
N PRO A 215 -18.18 26.90 12.38
CA PRO A 215 -18.05 26.89 13.84
C PRO A 215 -17.77 25.49 14.38
N ALA A 216 -16.70 25.38 15.16
CA ALA A 216 -16.34 24.17 15.88
C ALA A 216 -15.73 24.52 17.25
N ILE A 217 -15.84 23.64 18.21
CA ILE A 217 -15.37 23.83 19.58
C ILE A 217 -14.55 22.62 19.97
N ILE A 218 -13.38 22.86 20.59
CA ILE A 218 -12.59 21.80 21.22
C ILE A 218 -12.30 22.13 22.67
N VAL A 219 -12.46 21.12 23.55
CA VAL A 219 -12.14 21.19 24.98
C VAL A 219 -11.30 19.95 25.32
N LEU A 220 -10.30 20.13 26.18
CA LEU A 220 -9.46 19.03 26.63
C LEU A 220 -9.97 18.49 27.95
N GLY A 221 -10.08 17.18 28.10
CA GLY A 221 -10.58 16.50 29.28
C GLY A 221 -9.79 16.82 30.55
N GLN A 222 -8.48 17.05 30.42
CA GLN A 222 -7.63 17.47 31.56
C GLN A 222 -8.07 18.82 32.20
N GLN A 223 -8.84 19.62 31.50
CA GLN A 223 -9.39 20.89 32.02
C GLN A 223 -10.69 20.69 32.80
N LEU A 224 -11.30 19.50 32.67
CA LEU A 224 -12.57 19.13 33.31
C LEU A 224 -12.30 18.26 34.55
N GLN A 225 -11.82 18.87 35.63
CA GLN A 225 -11.35 18.14 36.83
C GLN A 225 -12.48 17.68 37.74
N THR A 226 -13.61 18.39 37.76
CA THR A 226 -14.81 18.03 38.52
C THR A 226 -16.01 18.06 37.61
N ILE A 227 -16.76 16.96 37.53
CA ILE A 227 -17.86 16.79 36.59
C ILE A 227 -19.12 16.30 37.33
N ASP A 228 -20.01 17.22 37.69
CA ASP A 228 -21.35 16.89 38.11
C ASP A 228 -22.30 16.70 36.92
N ASP A 229 -22.17 17.59 35.91
CA ASP A 229 -22.86 17.50 34.63
C ASP A 229 -21.84 17.79 33.51
N PRO A 230 -21.51 16.82 32.67
CA PRO A 230 -20.48 16.99 31.62
C PRO A 230 -20.72 18.19 30.69
N LEU A 231 -21.97 18.46 30.33
CA LEU A 231 -22.32 19.60 29.48
C LEU A 231 -22.09 20.94 30.19
N GLN A 232 -22.48 21.04 31.46
CA GLN A 232 -22.28 22.27 32.22
C GLN A 232 -20.80 22.53 32.49
N SER A 233 -20.02 21.48 32.76
CA SER A 233 -18.58 21.58 32.95
C SER A 233 -17.88 22.10 31.65
N ILE A 234 -18.30 21.63 30.47
CA ILE A 234 -17.83 22.15 29.19
C ILE A 234 -18.17 23.65 29.05
N VAL A 235 -19.40 24.07 29.38
CA VAL A 235 -19.81 25.48 29.29
C VAL A 235 -19.01 26.36 30.25
N THR A 236 -18.74 25.88 31.43
CA THR A 236 -17.92 26.58 32.43
C THR A 236 -16.47 26.73 31.98
N GLU A 237 -15.87 25.67 31.43
CA GLU A 237 -14.52 25.71 30.87
C GLU A 237 -14.42 26.70 29.67
N LEU A 238 -15.48 26.82 28.90
CA LEU A 238 -15.56 27.82 27.82
C LEU A 238 -15.74 29.25 28.34
N ARG A 239 -15.78 29.42 29.70
CA ARG A 239 -15.98 30.72 30.39
C ARG A 239 -17.27 31.41 29.97
N LEU A 240 -18.36 30.67 29.91
CA LEU A 240 -19.68 31.16 29.58
C LEU A 240 -20.59 31.12 30.84
N THR A 241 -21.31 32.19 31.06
CA THR A 241 -22.33 32.29 32.13
C THR A 241 -23.71 31.81 31.63
N LEU A 242 -23.72 30.67 30.92
CA LEU A 242 -24.92 30.10 30.34
C LEU A 242 -25.23 28.76 30.96
N SER A 243 -26.51 28.43 31.05
CA SER A 243 -26.88 27.02 31.27
C SER A 243 -26.55 26.17 30.08
N SER A 244 -26.25 24.87 30.27
CA SER A 244 -25.99 23.92 29.20
C SER A 244 -27.11 23.89 28.16
N LYS A 245 -28.38 24.00 28.56
CA LYS A 245 -29.52 24.10 27.62
C LYS A 245 -29.50 25.37 26.78
N ALA A 246 -29.21 26.54 27.40
CA ALA A 246 -29.12 27.79 26.67
C ALA A 246 -27.94 27.81 25.65
N PHE A 247 -26.81 27.24 26.04
CA PHE A 247 -25.64 27.05 25.20
C PHE A 247 -25.97 26.22 23.94
N LEU A 248 -26.52 25.00 24.12
CA LEU A 248 -26.88 24.13 23.01
C LEU A 248 -27.97 24.73 22.10
N ARG A 249 -28.97 25.43 22.71
CA ARG A 249 -30.01 26.12 21.92
C ARG A 249 -29.41 27.19 21.01
N ARG A 250 -28.46 27.99 21.50
CA ARG A 250 -27.80 29.03 20.71
C ARG A 250 -26.92 28.46 19.60
N LEU A 251 -26.14 27.42 19.90
CA LEU A 251 -25.32 26.74 18.88
C LEU A 251 -26.21 26.11 17.80
N ASN A 252 -27.27 25.43 18.20
CA ASN A 252 -28.21 24.84 17.25
C ASN A 252 -28.91 25.87 16.35
N ALA A 253 -29.20 27.06 16.87
CA ALA A 253 -29.74 28.17 16.08
C ALA A 253 -28.70 28.67 15.05
N ILE A 254 -27.43 28.78 15.42
CA ILE A 254 -26.33 29.15 14.49
C ILE A 254 -26.18 28.05 13.42
N ALA A 255 -26.21 26.79 13.78
CA ALA A 255 -26.14 25.69 12.85
C ALA A 255 -27.26 25.76 11.80
N LYS A 256 -28.51 26.03 12.24
CA LYS A 256 -29.67 26.19 11.32
C LYS A 256 -29.50 27.35 10.35
N VAL A 257 -29.03 28.52 10.84
CA VAL A 257 -28.79 29.70 9.97
C VAL A 257 -27.70 29.42 8.92
N ARG A 258 -26.70 28.63 9.27
CA ARG A 258 -25.60 28.27 8.37
C ARG A 258 -25.85 27.03 7.55
N ASN A 259 -26.95 26.36 7.78
CA ASN A 259 -27.32 25.08 7.19
C ASN A 259 -26.19 24.01 7.34
N GLN A 260 -25.46 24.07 8.46
CA GLN A 260 -24.33 23.18 8.72
C GLN A 260 -24.22 22.83 10.22
N ARG A 261 -23.88 21.57 10.51
CA ARG A 261 -23.66 21.11 11.89
C ARG A 261 -22.45 21.76 12.52
N ILE A 262 -22.56 22.08 13.80
CA ILE A 262 -21.45 22.52 14.63
C ILE A 262 -20.89 21.32 15.37
N LEU A 263 -19.58 21.09 15.25
CA LEU A 263 -18.88 20.02 15.94
C LEU A 263 -18.38 20.50 17.29
N ILE A 264 -18.72 19.76 18.36
CA ILE A 264 -18.13 19.89 19.68
C ILE A 264 -17.16 18.71 19.85
N VAL A 265 -15.92 18.99 20.16
CA VAL A 265 -14.88 18.00 20.40
C VAL A 265 -14.49 18.03 21.88
N VAL A 266 -14.46 16.86 22.53
CA VAL A 266 -13.87 16.71 23.86
C VAL A 266 -12.77 15.66 23.78
N ASP A 267 -11.54 16.14 23.81
CA ASP A 267 -10.36 15.29 23.70
C ASP A 267 -9.97 14.73 25.07
N ALA A 268 -9.58 13.45 25.07
CA ALA A 268 -9.04 12.74 26.24
C ALA A 268 -9.94 12.81 27.49
N ILE A 269 -11.22 12.40 27.39
CA ILE A 269 -12.19 12.38 28.49
C ILE A 269 -11.71 11.55 29.71
N ASN A 270 -10.71 10.70 29.53
CA ASN A 270 -10.07 9.94 30.59
C ASN A 270 -9.03 10.73 31.41
N GLU A 271 -8.63 11.92 30.98
CA GLU A 271 -7.60 12.73 31.66
C GLU A 271 -8.20 13.68 32.73
N GLY A 272 -9.54 13.75 32.86
CA GLY A 272 -10.25 14.49 33.88
C GLY A 272 -10.99 13.56 34.82
N ASP A 273 -12.16 14.02 35.34
CA ASP A 273 -13.02 13.25 36.26
C ASP A 273 -13.72 12.09 35.53
N ARG A 274 -13.10 10.94 35.55
CA ARG A 274 -13.61 9.70 34.91
C ARG A 274 -14.93 9.23 35.50
N LYS A 275 -15.11 9.38 36.84
CA LYS A 275 -16.33 8.98 37.56
C LYS A 275 -17.50 9.86 37.12
N GLY A 276 -17.31 11.16 37.11
CA GLY A 276 -18.32 12.13 36.66
C GLY A 276 -18.69 11.90 35.17
N TRP A 277 -17.74 11.62 34.31
CA TRP A 277 -18.03 11.23 32.93
C TRP A 277 -18.88 9.98 32.85
N ARG A 278 -18.50 8.90 33.58
CA ARG A 278 -19.27 7.65 33.59
C ARG A 278 -20.71 7.83 34.05
N GLN A 279 -20.93 8.60 35.11
CA GLN A 279 -22.24 8.87 35.67
C GLN A 279 -23.08 9.76 34.75
N GLY A 280 -22.51 10.82 34.20
CA GLY A 280 -23.19 11.80 33.36
C GLY A 280 -23.36 11.41 31.90
N PHE A 281 -22.70 10.36 31.42
CA PHE A 281 -22.53 10.05 29.99
C PHE A 281 -23.85 9.87 29.23
N GLN A 282 -24.79 9.10 29.79
CA GLN A 282 -26.10 8.85 29.15
C GLN A 282 -26.95 10.12 29.05
N LYS A 283 -26.98 10.92 30.15
CA LYS A 283 -27.68 12.20 30.20
C LYS A 283 -27.09 13.18 29.22
N PHE A 284 -25.75 13.21 29.09
CA PHE A 284 -25.00 14.01 28.11
C PHE A 284 -25.44 13.69 26.68
N LEU A 285 -25.36 12.42 26.23
CA LEU A 285 -25.77 12.03 24.89
C LEU A 285 -27.25 12.26 24.61
N SER A 286 -28.13 11.95 25.58
CA SER A 286 -29.58 12.14 25.43
C SER A 286 -29.98 13.61 25.32
N THR A 287 -29.26 14.49 26.00
CA THR A 287 -29.46 15.95 25.89
C THR A 287 -29.04 16.46 24.53
N LEU A 288 -27.89 16.04 24.01
CA LEU A 288 -27.40 16.40 22.68
C LEU A 288 -28.35 15.96 21.54
N LYS A 289 -29.00 14.81 21.68
CA LYS A 289 -29.97 14.31 20.70
C LYS A 289 -31.12 15.28 20.42
N LYS A 290 -31.44 16.18 21.35
CA LYS A 290 -32.50 17.19 21.20
C LYS A 290 -32.10 18.35 20.27
N TYR A 291 -30.81 18.44 19.88
CA TYR A 291 -30.28 19.56 19.08
C TYR A 291 -29.64 19.04 17.77
N PRO A 292 -30.42 18.92 16.68
CA PRO A 292 -29.99 18.24 15.46
C PRO A 292 -28.85 18.94 14.71
N GLY A 293 -28.64 20.23 14.92
CA GLY A 293 -27.53 20.99 14.36
C GLY A 293 -26.18 20.82 15.10
N ILE A 294 -26.11 19.91 16.11
CA ILE A 294 -24.90 19.70 16.91
C ILE A 294 -24.44 18.26 16.75
N ALA A 295 -23.14 18.09 16.51
CA ALA A 295 -22.46 16.79 16.51
C ALA A 295 -21.33 16.80 17.55
N ILE A 296 -20.96 15.60 18.06
CA ILE A 296 -19.94 15.48 19.09
C ILE A 296 -18.92 14.41 18.76
N ALA A 297 -17.67 14.74 18.94
CA ALA A 297 -16.56 13.82 18.92
C ALA A 297 -15.89 13.76 20.29
N LEU A 298 -15.84 12.58 20.85
CA LEU A 298 -15.13 12.32 22.12
C LEU A 298 -13.89 11.52 21.81
N SER A 299 -12.80 11.74 22.53
CA SER A 299 -11.67 10.82 22.49
C SER A 299 -11.36 10.25 23.88
N CYS A 300 -10.89 9.01 23.88
CA CYS A 300 -10.49 8.31 25.08
C CYS A 300 -9.29 7.41 24.79
N ARG A 301 -8.40 7.20 25.75
CA ARG A 301 -7.39 6.15 25.66
C ARG A 301 -8.03 4.78 25.88
N THR A 302 -7.59 3.81 25.13
CA THR A 302 -7.73 2.40 25.45
C THR A 302 -6.69 2.07 26.53
N PRO A 303 -7.01 1.45 27.65
CA PRO A 303 -8.24 0.79 28.08
C PRO A 303 -9.17 1.65 28.98
N PHE A 304 -8.89 2.94 29.15
CA PHE A 304 -9.67 3.83 30.04
C PHE A 304 -11.14 3.97 29.65
N ASP A 305 -11.49 3.64 28.40
CA ASP A 305 -12.89 3.67 27.94
C ASP A 305 -13.79 2.78 28.79
N LYS A 306 -13.28 1.69 29.38
CA LYS A 306 -14.02 0.77 30.23
C LYS A 306 -14.45 1.40 31.59
N VAL A 307 -13.72 2.41 32.07
CA VAL A 307 -14.02 3.13 33.34
C VAL A 307 -14.68 4.47 33.10
N THR A 308 -14.46 5.10 31.96
CA THR A 308 -14.98 6.43 31.66
C THR A 308 -16.32 6.39 30.95
N VAL A 309 -16.58 5.34 30.15
CA VAL A 309 -17.78 5.21 29.34
C VAL A 309 -18.62 4.01 29.86
N PRO A 310 -19.92 4.16 30.07
CA PRO A 310 -20.77 3.04 30.48
C PRO A 310 -20.77 1.91 29.47
N VAL A 311 -20.71 0.66 29.95
CA VAL A 311 -20.67 -0.54 29.09
C VAL A 311 -21.88 -0.61 28.12
N ARG A 312 -23.06 -0.17 28.59
CA ARG A 312 -24.31 -0.14 27.81
C ARG A 312 -24.42 1.07 26.88
N SER A 313 -23.38 1.88 26.71
CA SER A 313 -23.41 3.03 25.83
C SER A 313 -23.48 2.57 24.38
N LYS A 314 -24.42 3.15 23.61
CA LYS A 314 -24.60 2.89 22.17
C LYS A 314 -23.75 3.80 21.29
N ILE A 315 -22.79 4.55 21.84
CA ILE A 315 -21.91 5.40 21.04
C ILE A 315 -21.05 4.56 20.10
N VAL A 316 -20.92 4.98 18.86
CA VAL A 316 -20.06 4.31 17.87
C VAL A 316 -18.59 4.53 18.26
N LYS A 317 -17.84 3.44 18.36
CA LYS A 317 -16.40 3.45 18.65
C LYS A 317 -15.60 3.30 17.38
N THR A 318 -14.57 4.11 17.23
CA THR A 318 -13.62 4.07 16.10
C THR A 318 -12.21 4.16 16.64
N TYR A 319 -11.27 3.46 15.98
CA TYR A 319 -9.88 3.40 16.43
C TYR A 319 -8.95 4.20 15.50
N HIS A 320 -8.12 5.05 16.09
CA HIS A 320 -7.04 5.72 15.40
C HIS A 320 -5.85 4.77 15.24
N ARG A 321 -5.36 4.58 14.01
CA ARG A 321 -4.27 3.64 13.68
C ARG A 321 -2.93 4.33 13.39
N GLY A 322 -2.77 5.60 13.78
CA GLY A 322 -1.55 6.36 13.49
C GLY A 322 -1.38 6.63 12.00
N PHE A 323 -0.15 6.48 11.52
CA PHE A 323 0.24 6.71 10.12
C PHE A 323 0.19 5.45 9.24
N ALA A 324 -0.50 4.39 9.68
CA ALA A 324 -0.59 3.16 8.89
C ALA A 324 -0.99 3.45 7.44
N SER A 325 -0.24 2.91 6.49
CA SER A 325 -0.31 3.17 5.03
C SER A 325 0.04 4.59 4.56
N HIS A 326 0.51 5.47 5.47
CA HIS A 326 0.97 6.84 5.19
C HIS A 326 2.35 7.14 5.79
N GLU A 327 3.13 6.08 6.06
CA GLU A 327 4.42 6.20 6.75
C GLU A 327 5.41 7.07 5.96
N LEU A 328 5.42 6.95 4.62
CA LEU A 328 6.29 7.75 3.77
C LEU A 328 5.95 9.24 3.84
N ASP A 329 4.66 9.59 3.77
CA ASP A 329 4.22 10.98 3.83
C ASP A 329 4.52 11.58 5.20
N ALA A 330 4.28 10.80 6.27
CA ALA A 330 4.66 11.19 7.62
C ALA A 330 6.16 11.41 7.75
N LEU A 331 6.97 10.49 7.24
CA LEU A 331 8.43 10.59 7.31
C LEU A 331 8.94 11.83 6.57
N LYS A 332 8.44 12.11 5.35
CA LYS A 332 8.79 13.32 4.58
C LYS A 332 8.49 14.61 5.37
N ILE A 333 7.30 14.69 5.96
CA ILE A 333 6.88 15.86 6.75
C ILE A 333 7.75 16.03 7.99
N TYR A 334 7.95 14.96 8.77
CA TYR A 334 8.72 15.03 10.01
C TYR A 334 10.20 15.32 9.77
N THR A 335 10.82 14.68 8.78
CA THR A 335 12.22 14.94 8.43
C THR A 335 12.43 16.38 7.98
N ALA A 336 11.50 16.95 7.21
CA ALA A 336 11.54 18.37 6.81
C ALA A 336 11.46 19.31 8.03
N ILE A 337 10.53 19.06 8.96
CA ILE A 337 10.36 19.90 10.17
C ILE A 337 11.62 19.91 11.04
N TYR A 338 12.18 18.74 11.28
CA TYR A 338 13.36 18.58 12.16
C TYR A 338 14.70 18.77 11.43
N LYS A 339 14.64 19.18 10.14
CA LYS A 339 15.82 19.36 9.27
C LYS A 339 16.73 18.14 9.28
N LEU A 340 16.12 16.98 9.08
CA LEU A 340 16.79 15.69 8.97
C LEU A 340 16.92 15.30 7.50
N PRO A 341 17.98 14.59 7.10
CA PRO A 341 18.03 13.99 5.78
C PRO A 341 16.95 12.91 5.66
N LEU A 342 16.35 12.81 4.49
CA LEU A 342 15.44 11.71 4.20
C LEU A 342 16.27 10.42 4.08
N PRO A 343 15.84 9.29 4.69
CA PRO A 343 16.54 8.03 4.52
C PRO A 343 16.59 7.60 3.06
N GLU A 344 17.68 7.00 2.63
CA GLU A 344 17.87 6.49 1.27
C GLU A 344 17.04 5.21 0.98
N ILE A 345 16.47 4.62 2.03
CA ILE A 345 15.56 3.47 1.93
C ILE A 345 14.26 3.74 2.68
N PRO A 346 13.14 3.10 2.29
CA PRO A 346 11.94 3.14 3.10
C PRO A 346 12.22 2.49 4.46
N ILE A 347 11.78 3.14 5.52
CA ILE A 347 11.80 2.53 6.84
C ILE A 347 10.53 1.67 6.95
N LEU A 348 10.67 0.38 6.69
CA LEU A 348 9.56 -0.57 6.56
C LEU A 348 9.04 -1.10 7.91
N SER A 349 9.48 -0.50 9.01
CA SER A 349 9.07 -0.91 10.33
C SER A 349 7.71 -0.33 10.73
N PRO A 350 6.82 -1.13 11.30
CA PRO A 350 5.51 -0.68 11.78
C PRO A 350 5.59 0.37 12.90
N GLU A 351 6.70 0.47 13.65
CA GLU A 351 6.87 1.47 14.69
C GLU A 351 6.89 2.90 14.15
N PHE A 352 7.37 3.09 12.91
CA PHE A 352 7.34 4.41 12.25
C PHE A 352 5.93 4.83 11.81
N SER A 353 4.96 3.93 11.86
CA SER A 353 3.54 4.28 11.75
C SER A 353 2.97 4.92 13.03
N ASN A 354 3.69 4.82 14.17
CA ASN A 354 3.28 5.47 15.42
C ASN A 354 3.78 6.92 15.44
N PRO A 355 2.87 7.93 15.48
CA PRO A 355 3.24 9.34 15.48
C PRO A 355 4.16 9.76 16.62
N LEU A 356 3.96 9.18 17.82
CA LEU A 356 4.81 9.49 18.97
C LEU A 356 6.21 8.95 18.77
N PHE A 357 6.34 7.70 18.31
CA PHE A 357 7.66 7.11 18.05
C PHE A 357 8.42 7.91 17.01
N LEU A 358 7.80 8.21 15.86
CA LEU A 358 8.42 9.01 14.80
C LEU A 358 8.84 10.39 15.33
N LYS A 359 7.98 11.05 16.12
CA LYS A 359 8.29 12.34 16.73
C LYS A 359 9.48 12.24 17.70
N LEU A 360 9.45 11.29 18.62
CA LEU A 360 10.54 11.09 19.60
C LEU A 360 11.87 10.78 18.91
N PHE A 361 11.82 9.97 17.86
CA PHE A 361 12.96 9.67 17.02
C PHE A 361 13.54 10.94 16.40
N CYS A 362 12.73 11.75 15.73
CA CYS A 362 13.18 13.00 15.12
C CYS A 362 13.70 14.00 16.17
N GLU A 363 13.02 14.12 17.32
CA GLU A 363 13.45 14.99 18.42
C GLU A 363 14.78 14.53 19.05
N SER A 364 15.09 13.24 19.05
CA SER A 364 16.36 12.72 19.56
C SER A 364 17.56 13.19 18.73
N LEU A 365 17.32 13.55 17.47
CA LEU A 365 18.32 14.06 16.53
C LEU A 365 18.34 15.60 16.45
N GLU A 366 17.42 16.29 17.14
CA GLU A 366 17.36 17.74 17.17
C GLU A 366 18.64 18.33 17.80
N GLY A 367 19.17 19.40 17.18
CA GLY A 367 20.40 20.06 17.65
C GLY A 367 21.70 19.31 17.36
N ALA A 368 21.65 18.13 16.77
CA ALA A 368 22.84 17.42 16.30
C ALA A 368 23.43 18.09 15.04
N THR A 369 24.73 17.97 14.82
CA THR A 369 25.37 18.43 13.58
C THR A 369 24.83 17.63 12.37
N ILE A 370 24.87 18.23 11.18
CA ILE A 370 24.42 17.59 9.94
C ILE A 370 25.10 16.22 9.76
N LYS A 371 26.43 16.16 9.96
CA LYS A 371 27.22 14.93 9.89
C LYS A 371 26.70 13.85 10.86
N LYS A 372 26.35 14.23 12.09
CA LYS A 372 25.82 13.28 13.09
C LYS A 372 24.40 12.81 12.72
N LYS A 373 23.56 13.68 12.19
CA LYS A 373 22.23 13.34 11.69
C LYS A 373 22.30 12.32 10.56
N HIS A 374 23.12 12.57 9.54
CA HIS A 374 23.36 11.62 8.45
C HIS A 374 23.88 10.27 8.96
N ALA A 375 24.88 10.28 9.84
CA ALA A 375 25.43 9.05 10.39
C ALA A 375 24.40 8.21 11.16
N GLN A 376 23.51 8.84 11.94
CA GLN A 376 22.48 8.14 12.70
C GLN A 376 21.39 7.55 11.79
N ILE A 377 20.91 8.32 10.82
CA ILE A 377 19.92 7.83 9.86
C ILE A 377 20.52 6.72 9.00
N HIS A 378 21.76 6.88 8.54
CA HIS A 378 22.47 5.84 7.81
C HIS A 378 22.67 4.57 8.66
N ALA A 379 22.99 4.66 9.93
CA ALA A 379 23.15 3.49 10.81
C ALA A 379 21.85 2.68 10.96
N ILE A 380 20.70 3.36 10.97
CA ILE A 380 19.38 2.71 11.00
C ILE A 380 19.08 2.10 9.63
N SER A 381 19.23 2.89 8.57
CA SER A 381 18.96 2.47 7.19
C SER A 381 19.84 1.30 6.75
N SER A 382 21.11 1.28 7.16
CA SER A 382 22.04 0.18 6.87
C SER A 382 21.86 -1.05 7.75
N GLY A 383 20.99 -0.99 8.78
CA GLY A 383 20.78 -2.08 9.73
C GLY A 383 21.87 -2.23 10.79
N GLN A 384 22.79 -1.26 10.90
CA GLN A 384 23.87 -1.27 11.92
C GLN A 384 23.38 -0.93 13.33
N LYS A 385 22.15 -0.39 13.46
CA LYS A 385 21.57 0.02 14.73
C LYS A 385 20.20 -0.61 14.92
N GLY A 386 20.10 -1.51 15.88
CA GLY A 386 18.85 -2.18 16.23
C GLY A 386 17.90 -1.32 17.09
N MET A 387 16.69 -1.83 17.29
CA MET A 387 15.61 -1.14 17.99
C MET A 387 15.99 -0.69 19.39
N THR A 388 16.61 -1.57 20.17
CA THR A 388 16.98 -1.28 21.57
C THR A 388 17.89 -0.06 21.67
N ASN A 389 18.86 0.06 20.76
CA ASN A 389 19.78 1.19 20.75
C ASN A 389 19.12 2.51 20.32
N ILE A 390 18.13 2.44 19.43
CA ILE A 390 17.32 3.62 19.05
C ILE A 390 16.50 4.11 20.25
N LEU A 391 15.85 3.20 20.96
CA LEU A 391 15.04 3.52 22.13
C LEU A 391 15.91 4.08 23.29
N GLU A 392 17.11 3.52 23.50
CA GLU A 392 18.06 4.03 24.47
C GLU A 392 18.46 5.49 24.19
N ASP A 393 18.82 5.81 22.95
CA ASP A 393 19.17 7.18 22.56
C ASP A 393 18.01 8.18 22.80
N ILE A 394 16.79 7.77 22.50
CA ILE A 394 15.58 8.59 22.75
C ILE A 394 15.45 8.91 24.24
N VAL A 395 15.60 7.89 25.11
CA VAL A 395 15.48 8.08 26.57
C VAL A 395 16.59 8.94 27.14
N ILE A 396 17.83 8.69 26.71
CA ILE A 396 18.98 9.48 27.15
C ILE A 396 18.75 10.96 26.81
N LYS A 397 18.41 11.25 25.55
CA LYS A 397 18.22 12.64 25.10
C LYS A 397 17.07 13.36 25.81
N LYS A 398 15.94 12.69 25.99
CA LYS A 398 14.80 13.22 26.74
C LYS A 398 15.13 13.37 28.23
N GLY A 399 15.77 12.37 28.79
CA GLY A 399 16.19 12.34 30.18
C GLY A 399 17.18 13.46 30.56
N GLU A 400 18.13 13.78 29.68
CA GLU A 400 19.06 14.91 29.85
C GLU A 400 18.32 16.23 30.06
N LYS A 401 17.28 16.46 29.25
CA LYS A 401 16.46 17.67 29.32
C LYS A 401 15.70 17.78 30.65
N ILE A 402 15.07 16.66 31.07
CA ILE A 402 14.37 16.60 32.37
C ILE A 402 15.36 16.77 33.51
N ALA A 403 16.46 16.02 33.52
CA ALA A 403 17.49 16.09 34.58
C ALA A 403 17.97 17.52 34.76
N LYS A 404 18.32 18.21 33.66
CA LYS A 404 18.74 19.61 33.70
C LYS A 404 17.71 20.55 34.34
N SER A 405 16.43 20.38 34.05
CA SER A 405 15.34 21.23 34.60
C SER A 405 15.12 21.06 36.11
N PHE A 406 15.56 19.95 36.66
CA PHE A 406 15.49 19.64 38.10
C PHE A 406 16.84 19.70 38.83
N GLY A 407 17.92 20.10 38.17
CA GLY A 407 19.28 20.18 38.76
C GLY A 407 19.96 18.84 38.99
N PHE A 408 19.64 17.83 38.19
CA PHE A 408 20.26 16.51 38.21
C PHE A 408 21.30 16.33 37.08
N VAL A 409 22.21 15.39 37.26
CA VAL A 409 23.18 15.00 36.23
C VAL A 409 22.50 14.44 35.00
N PRO A 410 23.03 14.66 33.79
CA PRO A 410 22.35 14.27 32.54
C PRO A 410 21.93 12.80 32.50
N LYS A 411 22.70 11.87 32.99
CA LYS A 411 22.43 10.42 32.99
C LYS A 411 21.44 9.96 34.06
N PHE A 412 21.03 10.82 35.00
CA PHE A 412 20.17 10.44 36.13
C PHE A 412 18.86 9.78 35.70
N VAL A 413 18.17 10.36 34.70
CA VAL A 413 16.90 9.79 34.22
C VAL A 413 17.12 8.45 33.57
N TRP A 414 18.19 8.29 32.80
CA TRP A 414 18.48 7.00 32.15
C TRP A 414 18.76 5.91 33.17
N GLN A 415 19.56 6.22 34.22
CA GLN A 415 19.83 5.26 35.28
C GLN A 415 18.55 4.88 36.02
N LEU A 416 17.71 5.86 36.41
CA LEU A 416 16.46 5.65 37.07
C LEU A 416 15.51 4.74 36.24
N ILE A 417 15.40 4.97 34.94
CA ILE A 417 14.56 4.17 34.01
C ILE A 417 15.10 2.75 33.89
N LYS A 418 16.42 2.62 33.65
CA LYS A 418 17.09 1.36 33.36
C LYS A 418 17.18 0.45 34.61
N ASP A 419 17.49 1.03 35.77
CA ASP A 419 17.81 0.28 36.96
C ASP A 419 16.58 0.15 37.90
N ASP A 420 15.90 1.24 38.26
CA ASP A 420 14.80 1.19 39.25
C ASP A 420 13.44 0.85 38.63
N PHE A 421 13.02 1.58 37.59
CA PHE A 421 11.70 1.32 36.97
C PHE A 421 11.67 -0.02 36.23
N ALA A 422 12.71 -0.32 35.47
CA ALA A 422 12.80 -1.58 34.73
C ALA A 422 12.82 -2.79 35.67
N SER A 423 13.60 -2.73 36.78
CA SER A 423 13.62 -3.79 37.80
C SER A 423 12.25 -3.99 38.41
N SER A 424 11.63 -2.91 38.93
CA SER A 424 10.35 -2.99 39.61
C SER A 424 9.22 -3.50 38.71
N ILE A 425 9.24 -3.15 37.43
CA ILE A 425 8.25 -3.63 36.47
C ILE A 425 8.54 -5.09 36.09
N ALA A 426 9.81 -5.46 35.90
CA ALA A 426 10.23 -6.82 35.57
C ALA A 426 9.90 -7.82 36.67
N ASP A 427 10.18 -7.47 37.95
CA ASP A 427 9.92 -8.33 39.10
C ASP A 427 8.42 -8.66 39.28
N LYS A 428 7.53 -7.79 38.79
CA LYS A 428 6.08 -8.02 38.83
C LYS A 428 5.56 -8.81 37.63
N GLY A 429 6.30 -8.86 36.53
CA GLY A 429 5.90 -9.58 35.33
C GLY A 429 4.65 -9.02 34.62
N ASN A 430 4.15 -7.85 35.02
CA ASN A 430 2.88 -7.30 34.53
C ASN A 430 3.03 -6.13 33.54
N GLY A 431 4.27 -5.67 33.28
CA GLY A 431 4.54 -4.51 32.43
C GLY A 431 4.18 -3.15 33.05
N TRP A 432 3.83 -3.10 34.33
CA TRP A 432 3.45 -1.91 35.06
C TRP A 432 3.71 -2.03 36.58
N ILE A 433 3.76 -0.88 37.28
CA ILE A 433 3.81 -0.78 38.73
C ILE A 433 2.71 0.15 39.25
N LEU A 434 2.35 0.06 40.49
CA LEU A 434 1.36 0.98 41.10
C LEU A 434 1.89 2.42 41.09
N LEU A 435 0.99 3.40 40.95
CA LEU A 435 1.35 4.82 41.02
C LEU A 435 2.06 5.16 42.35
N SER A 436 1.63 4.56 43.44
CA SER A 436 2.29 4.69 44.74
C SER A 436 3.72 4.14 44.77
N GLU A 437 3.97 3.03 44.08
CA GLU A 437 5.33 2.45 43.95
C GLU A 437 6.24 3.32 43.10
N ALA A 438 5.73 3.87 42.01
CA ALA A 438 6.46 4.83 41.20
C ALA A 438 6.88 6.06 42.02
N GLN A 439 6.00 6.55 42.88
CA GLN A 439 6.29 7.62 43.85
C GLN A 439 7.36 7.20 44.88
N GLN A 440 7.29 5.98 45.40
CA GLN A 440 8.30 5.44 46.31
C GLN A 440 9.67 5.33 45.67
N ILE A 441 9.75 4.86 44.43
CA ILE A 441 11.03 4.81 43.67
C ILE A 441 11.64 6.21 43.57
N LEU A 442 10.87 7.21 43.22
CA LEU A 442 11.37 8.59 43.11
C LEU A 442 11.75 9.18 44.46
N ASN A 443 11.01 8.89 45.53
CA ASN A 443 11.33 9.37 46.87
C ASN A 443 12.67 8.81 47.43
N LYS A 444 13.12 7.63 46.96
CA LYS A 444 14.47 7.11 47.30
C LYS A 444 15.59 8.04 46.83
N HIS A 445 15.39 8.67 45.66
CA HIS A 445 16.39 9.53 45.03
C HIS A 445 16.13 11.02 45.25
N ILE A 446 14.89 11.41 45.51
CA ILE A 446 14.44 12.80 45.65
C ILE A 446 13.75 12.94 47.00
N LYS A 447 14.51 13.39 48.04
CA LYS A 447 14.01 13.49 49.44
C LYS A 447 12.78 14.38 49.60
N ASN A 448 12.51 15.32 48.66
CA ASN A 448 11.34 16.18 48.73
C ASN A 448 10.21 15.57 47.88
N SER A 449 9.14 15.15 48.55
CA SER A 449 7.98 14.47 47.93
C SER A 449 7.24 15.35 46.90
N VAL A 450 7.17 16.68 47.11
CA VAL A 450 6.57 17.61 46.16
C VAL A 450 7.42 17.68 44.87
N LYS A 451 8.76 17.74 45.04
CA LYS A 451 9.69 17.72 43.91
C LYS A 451 9.65 16.37 43.17
N ALA A 452 9.58 15.26 43.89
CA ALA A 452 9.41 13.91 43.32
C ALA A 452 8.14 13.78 42.50
N ASN A 453 6.99 14.29 42.98
CA ASN A 453 5.74 14.29 42.21
C ASN A 453 5.81 15.18 40.96
N LYS A 454 6.44 16.36 41.06
CA LYS A 454 6.67 17.22 39.89
C LYS A 454 7.59 16.52 38.87
N PHE A 455 8.58 15.77 39.34
CA PHE A 455 9.48 15.00 38.48
C PHE A 455 8.77 13.85 37.78
N LEU A 456 7.88 13.11 38.49
CA LEU A 456 7.04 12.09 37.87
C LEU A 456 6.16 12.68 36.77
N LYS A 457 5.50 13.82 37.07
CA LYS A 457 4.70 14.53 36.04
C LYS A 457 5.56 14.98 34.84
N ALA A 458 6.82 15.35 35.05
CA ALA A 458 7.72 15.68 33.95
C ALA A 458 8.08 14.43 33.12
N LEU A 459 8.34 13.27 33.71
CA LEU A 459 8.51 12.00 32.99
C LEU A 459 7.30 11.62 32.15
N ILE A 460 6.10 11.86 32.67
CA ILE A 460 4.84 11.60 31.98
C ILE A 460 4.63 12.63 30.84
N SER A 461 4.85 13.92 31.10
CA SER A 461 4.67 14.97 30.11
C SER A 461 5.65 14.88 28.92
N GLU A 462 6.88 14.41 29.17
CA GLU A 462 7.87 14.13 28.13
C GLU A 462 7.69 12.75 27.48
N SER A 463 6.61 12.05 27.84
CA SER A 463 6.23 10.77 27.24
C SER A 463 7.24 9.63 27.44
N LEU A 464 7.96 9.62 28.55
CA LEU A 464 8.77 8.47 28.97
C LEU A 464 7.93 7.47 29.77
N LEU A 465 7.06 7.96 30.65
CA LEU A 465 6.10 7.18 31.42
C LEU A 465 4.67 7.57 31.07
N ALA A 466 3.73 6.68 31.33
CA ALA A 466 2.30 6.94 31.20
C ALA A 466 1.56 6.40 32.44
N GLU A 467 0.59 7.17 32.92
CA GLU A 467 -0.43 6.66 33.84
C GLU A 467 -1.44 5.81 33.09
N ASP A 468 -1.86 4.72 33.70
CA ASP A 468 -2.87 3.79 33.19
C ASP A 468 -3.74 3.22 34.29
N ILE A 469 -4.79 2.48 33.90
CA ILE A 469 -5.67 1.79 34.83
C ILE A 469 -5.74 0.32 34.46
N VAL A 470 -5.49 -0.55 35.42
CA VAL A 470 -5.55 -1.98 35.24
C VAL A 470 -6.64 -2.59 36.15
N TYR A 471 -7.37 -3.54 35.60
CA TYR A 471 -8.32 -4.39 36.33
C TYR A 471 -7.72 -5.77 36.49
N GLU A 472 -7.48 -6.17 37.74
CA GLU A 472 -7.15 -7.57 38.00
C GLU A 472 -8.41 -8.44 37.93
N HIS A 473 -8.26 -9.64 37.38
CA HIS A 473 -9.37 -10.58 37.19
C HIS A 473 -10.10 -10.93 38.50
N SER A 474 -9.42 -10.83 39.64
CA SER A 474 -9.96 -11.15 41.00
C SER A 474 -10.57 -9.95 41.75
N SER A 475 -10.29 -8.71 41.30
CA SER A 475 -10.80 -7.52 42.00
C SER A 475 -11.56 -6.61 41.03
N LYS A 476 -12.76 -6.21 41.40
CA LYS A 476 -13.59 -5.23 40.69
C LYS A 476 -13.05 -3.80 40.80
N THR A 477 -12.04 -3.56 41.62
CA THR A 477 -11.48 -2.22 41.87
C THR A 477 -10.36 -1.91 40.89
N PRO A 478 -10.44 -0.78 40.16
CA PRO A 478 -9.38 -0.34 39.27
C PRO A 478 -8.14 0.10 40.04
N LYS A 479 -6.95 -0.33 39.58
CA LYS A 479 -5.66 0.11 40.16
C LYS A 479 -5.04 1.17 39.24
N GLU A 480 -4.63 2.29 39.82
CA GLU A 480 -3.85 3.30 39.12
C GLU A 480 -2.40 2.84 39.07
N VAL A 481 -1.87 2.77 37.84
CA VAL A 481 -0.55 2.22 37.55
C VAL A 481 0.27 3.16 36.67
N VAL A 482 1.58 2.97 36.72
CA VAL A 482 2.54 3.63 35.84
C VAL A 482 3.23 2.57 35.00
N ARG A 483 3.32 2.83 33.73
CA ARG A 483 4.04 2.01 32.74
C ARG A 483 4.88 2.87 31.80
N PHE A 484 5.76 2.29 31.05
CA PHE A 484 6.40 3.01 29.95
C PHE A 484 5.36 3.41 28.89
N THR A 485 5.50 4.59 28.31
CA THR A 485 4.49 5.14 27.39
C THR A 485 4.33 4.32 26.13
N TYR A 486 5.42 3.75 25.65
CA TYR A 486 5.44 2.94 24.43
C TYR A 486 5.76 1.48 24.76
N GLN A 487 4.87 0.56 24.38
CA GLN A 487 4.95 -0.85 24.82
C GLN A 487 6.27 -1.50 24.37
N LYS A 488 6.68 -1.33 23.11
CA LYS A 488 7.95 -1.87 22.61
C LYS A 488 9.15 -1.35 23.40
N PHE A 489 9.11 -0.07 23.82
CA PHE A 489 10.13 0.49 24.68
C PHE A 489 10.18 -0.24 26.04
N SER A 490 9.02 -0.48 26.64
CA SER A 490 8.89 -1.28 27.86
C SER A 490 9.51 -2.66 27.68
N ASP A 491 9.13 -3.38 26.64
CA ASP A 491 9.55 -4.74 26.38
C ASP A 491 11.08 -4.83 26.19
N HIS A 492 11.68 -3.91 25.45
CA HIS A 492 13.12 -3.89 25.23
C HIS A 492 13.93 -3.55 26.50
N ILE A 493 13.46 -2.59 27.30
CA ILE A 493 14.15 -2.23 28.56
C ILE A 493 14.06 -3.37 29.56
N ILE A 494 12.88 -3.98 29.70
CA ILE A 494 12.65 -5.13 30.57
C ILE A 494 13.47 -6.33 30.08
N ALA A 495 13.44 -6.63 28.79
CA ALA A 495 14.24 -7.71 28.20
C ALA A 495 15.72 -7.55 28.51
N ARG A 496 16.26 -6.35 28.33
CA ARG A 496 17.67 -6.04 28.64
C ARG A 496 17.99 -6.22 30.11
N HIS A 497 17.12 -5.76 31.01
CA HIS A 497 17.25 -5.95 32.45
C HIS A 497 17.25 -7.44 32.80
N LEU A 498 16.28 -8.21 32.33
CA LEU A 498 16.15 -9.65 32.58
C LEU A 498 17.38 -10.43 32.06
N LEU A 499 17.84 -10.11 30.85
CA LEU A 499 19.05 -10.75 30.28
C LEU A 499 20.34 -10.40 31.04
N ILE A 500 20.40 -9.28 31.76
CA ILE A 500 21.54 -8.93 32.62
C ILE A 500 21.46 -9.66 33.97
N LYS A 501 20.26 -9.75 34.55
CA LYS A 501 20.08 -10.22 35.94
C LYS A 501 19.74 -11.70 36.06
N LYS A 502 18.99 -12.27 35.10
CA LYS A 502 18.42 -13.62 35.19
C LYS A 502 19.01 -14.62 34.19
N PHE A 503 19.72 -14.14 33.17
CA PHE A 503 20.27 -15.00 32.12
C PHE A 503 21.72 -15.36 32.44
N ASP A 504 21.98 -16.67 32.40
CA ASP A 504 23.35 -17.22 32.54
C ASP A 504 23.86 -17.62 31.14
N LYS A 505 24.90 -16.92 30.67
CA LYS A 505 25.52 -17.18 29.36
C LYS A 505 26.28 -18.50 29.27
N ASN A 506 26.66 -19.08 30.44
CA ASN A 506 27.37 -20.36 30.51
C ASN A 506 26.40 -21.55 30.50
N ASP A 507 25.15 -21.31 30.96
CA ASP A 507 24.07 -22.29 30.90
C ASP A 507 22.77 -21.62 30.42
N PRO A 508 22.67 -21.32 29.11
CA PRO A 508 21.46 -20.72 28.51
C PRO A 508 20.22 -21.55 28.71
N LYS A 509 20.34 -22.91 28.65
CA LYS A 509 19.19 -23.81 28.74
C LYS A 509 18.53 -23.75 30.10
N SER A 510 19.28 -23.75 31.20
CA SER A 510 18.73 -23.60 32.55
C SER A 510 18.06 -22.24 32.74
N SER A 511 18.57 -21.20 32.07
CA SER A 511 18.01 -19.85 32.14
C SER A 511 16.56 -19.80 31.59
N PHE A 512 16.23 -20.59 30.60
CA PHE A 512 14.88 -20.65 30.01
C PHE A 512 14.01 -21.76 30.61
N THR A 513 14.58 -22.65 31.42
CA THR A 513 13.81 -23.74 32.05
C THR A 513 13.38 -23.39 33.47
N LEU A 514 14.22 -22.72 34.24
CA LEU A 514 13.95 -22.42 35.63
C LEU A 514 12.98 -21.25 35.79
N LEU A 515 11.94 -21.42 36.60
CA LEU A 515 10.87 -20.42 36.78
C LEU A 515 11.34 -19.15 37.49
N ASP A 516 12.32 -19.22 38.34
CA ASP A 516 12.97 -18.08 39.03
C ASP A 516 13.87 -17.26 38.11
N LYS A 517 14.24 -17.82 36.95
CA LYS A 517 15.00 -17.14 35.90
C LYS A 517 14.03 -16.62 34.80
N LEU A 518 14.04 -17.19 33.60
CA LEU A 518 13.23 -16.80 32.47
C LEU A 518 12.17 -17.86 32.08
N GLY A 519 12.16 -19.03 32.73
CA GLY A 519 11.28 -20.16 32.42
C GLY A 519 9.78 -19.84 32.58
N TRP A 520 9.43 -18.86 33.41
CA TRP A 520 8.04 -18.41 33.59
C TRP A 520 7.42 -17.85 32.30
N LEU A 521 8.23 -17.36 31.36
CA LEU A 521 7.78 -16.89 30.03
C LEU A 521 7.30 -18.05 29.15
N PHE A 522 7.78 -19.25 29.40
CA PHE A 522 7.59 -20.43 28.54
C PHE A 522 6.86 -21.58 29.24
N LYS A 523 6.28 -21.34 30.44
CA LYS A 523 5.61 -22.37 31.24
C LYS A 523 4.39 -22.98 30.54
N ASP A 524 3.66 -22.21 29.75
CA ASP A 524 2.49 -22.62 28.99
C ASP A 524 2.24 -21.67 27.81
N GLU A 525 1.34 -22.04 26.88
CA GLU A 525 1.00 -21.22 25.71
C GLU A 525 0.41 -19.86 26.08
N HIS A 526 -0.31 -19.79 27.20
CA HIS A 526 -0.90 -18.54 27.67
C HIS A 526 0.17 -17.56 28.17
N ALA A 527 1.23 -18.07 28.83
CA ALA A 527 2.38 -17.26 29.22
C ALA A 527 3.11 -16.69 28.00
N ILE A 528 3.32 -17.54 26.97
CA ILE A 528 3.94 -17.12 25.70
C ILE A 528 3.08 -16.03 25.03
N TYR A 529 1.76 -16.22 24.99
CA TYR A 529 0.84 -15.25 24.39
C TYR A 529 0.86 -13.90 25.11
N ASN A 530 0.76 -13.92 26.43
CA ASN A 530 0.69 -12.69 27.22
C ASN A 530 2.00 -11.90 27.22
N ASN A 531 3.13 -12.54 27.00
CA ASN A 531 4.46 -11.95 27.01
C ASN A 531 5.10 -11.85 25.61
N ALA A 532 4.30 -11.91 24.56
CA ALA A 532 4.78 -11.96 23.17
C ALA A 532 5.80 -10.85 22.84
N GLY A 533 5.50 -9.60 23.19
CA GLY A 533 6.39 -8.47 22.95
C GLY A 533 7.71 -8.56 23.72
N LEU A 534 7.67 -9.02 24.97
CA LEU A 534 8.86 -9.22 25.81
C LEU A 534 9.73 -10.37 25.26
N ILE A 535 9.11 -11.48 24.83
CA ILE A 535 9.81 -12.61 24.21
C ILE A 535 10.46 -12.18 22.89
N GLU A 536 9.76 -11.42 22.05
CA GLU A 536 10.32 -10.85 20.82
C GLU A 536 11.54 -9.96 21.13
N ALA A 537 11.44 -9.09 22.13
CA ALA A 537 12.56 -8.22 22.55
C ALA A 537 13.75 -9.03 23.08
N ILE A 538 13.51 -10.13 23.82
CA ILE A 538 14.56 -11.06 24.24
C ILE A 538 15.19 -11.72 23.02
N MET A 539 14.43 -12.21 22.04
CA MET A 539 14.96 -12.81 20.80
C MET A 539 15.86 -11.84 20.02
N ILE A 540 15.53 -10.54 20.01
CA ILE A 540 16.35 -9.52 19.35
C ILE A 540 17.72 -9.35 20.05
N GLU A 541 17.75 -9.32 21.37
CA GLU A 541 18.96 -9.08 22.16
C GLU A 541 19.80 -10.33 22.43
N PHE A 542 19.19 -11.51 22.42
CA PHE A 542 19.79 -12.76 22.86
C PHE A 542 21.07 -13.16 22.12
N PRO A 543 21.15 -13.12 20.77
CA PRO A 543 22.38 -13.54 20.09
C PRO A 543 23.62 -12.78 20.52
N ASN A 544 23.47 -11.47 20.80
CA ASN A 544 24.58 -10.65 21.30
C ASN A 544 25.04 -11.07 22.70
N ARG A 545 24.19 -11.68 23.51
CA ARG A 545 24.50 -12.14 24.88
C ARG A 545 25.33 -13.42 24.91
N ILE A 546 25.15 -14.27 23.89
CA ILE A 546 25.90 -15.53 23.75
C ILE A 546 27.00 -15.44 22.71
N ASN A 547 27.46 -14.22 22.35
CA ASN A 547 28.48 -13.99 21.34
C ASN A 547 28.19 -14.68 20.00
N ASN A 548 26.92 -14.63 19.59
CA ASN A 548 26.40 -15.22 18.34
C ASN A 548 26.57 -16.74 18.20
N LYS A 549 26.64 -17.49 19.31
CA LYS A 549 26.80 -18.96 19.32
C LYS A 549 25.47 -19.73 19.24
N GLY A 550 24.38 -19.14 18.81
CA GLY A 550 23.08 -19.75 18.66
C GLY A 550 21.94 -18.74 18.54
N GLU A 551 20.74 -19.24 18.39
CA GLU A 551 19.49 -18.51 18.53
C GLU A 551 18.78 -18.93 19.81
N MET A 552 17.88 -18.11 20.33
CA MET A 552 17.12 -18.45 21.53
C MET A 552 16.40 -19.82 21.37
N PHE A 553 15.92 -20.15 20.18
CA PHE A 553 15.25 -21.41 19.87
C PHE A 553 16.07 -22.64 20.15
N ASP A 554 17.41 -22.54 20.06
CA ASP A 554 18.31 -23.67 20.32
C ASP A 554 18.35 -24.08 21.81
N PHE A 555 17.81 -23.20 22.70
CA PHE A 555 17.88 -23.35 24.15
C PHE A 555 16.50 -23.40 24.84
N LEU A 556 15.39 -23.26 24.10
CA LEU A 556 14.05 -23.26 24.67
C LEU A 556 13.63 -24.67 25.18
N PRO A 557 12.91 -24.78 26.30
CA PRO A 557 12.33 -26.03 26.80
C PRO A 557 11.11 -26.49 26.03
N VAL A 558 10.56 -25.66 25.13
CA VAL A 558 9.35 -25.90 24.36
C VAL A 558 9.65 -26.04 22.86
N LYS A 559 8.85 -26.81 22.15
CA LYS A 559 8.92 -26.84 20.68
C LYS A 559 8.54 -25.48 20.11
N VAL A 560 9.27 -25.05 19.07
CA VAL A 560 8.94 -23.82 18.34
C VAL A 560 7.58 -24.00 17.67
N ASN A 561 6.59 -23.31 18.20
CA ASN A 561 5.25 -23.23 17.61
C ASN A 561 5.12 -22.05 16.66
N GLY A 562 3.96 -21.91 16.03
CA GLY A 562 3.71 -20.83 15.07
C GLY A 562 3.87 -19.44 15.64
N GLN A 563 3.48 -19.22 16.88
CA GLN A 563 3.58 -17.93 17.54
C GLN A 563 5.04 -17.51 17.81
N LEU A 564 5.86 -18.44 18.27
CA LEU A 564 7.29 -18.20 18.47
C LEU A 564 8.00 -17.94 17.13
N ALA A 565 7.62 -18.67 16.07
CA ALA A 565 8.13 -18.42 14.73
C ALA A 565 7.78 -17.00 14.24
N GLU A 566 6.56 -16.53 14.47
CA GLU A 566 6.12 -15.18 14.12
C GLU A 566 6.91 -14.10 14.87
N MET A 567 7.14 -14.26 16.17
CA MET A 567 7.96 -13.35 16.97
C MET A 567 9.40 -13.30 16.44
N PHE A 568 9.98 -14.45 16.10
CA PHE A 568 11.33 -14.50 15.52
C PHE A 568 11.39 -13.76 14.18
N ILE A 569 10.42 -13.99 13.27
CA ILE A 569 10.36 -13.33 11.97
C ILE A 569 10.27 -11.82 12.13
N ASN A 570 9.38 -11.33 13.00
CA ASN A 570 9.20 -9.91 13.27
C ASN A 570 10.45 -9.29 13.89
N GLY A 571 11.10 -10.01 14.80
CA GLY A 571 12.32 -9.59 15.46
C GLY A 571 13.51 -9.41 14.51
N LEU A 572 13.59 -10.18 13.41
CA LEU A 572 14.70 -10.10 12.45
C LEU A 572 14.93 -8.70 11.89
N TYR A 573 13.87 -7.94 11.62
CA TYR A 573 13.98 -6.59 11.06
C TYR A 573 14.73 -5.63 11.99
N TRP A 574 14.60 -5.82 13.32
CA TRP A 574 15.09 -4.92 14.36
C TRP A 574 16.40 -5.32 14.99
N ARG A 575 16.92 -6.45 14.59
CA ARG A 575 18.23 -6.91 15.10
C ARG A 575 19.37 -6.07 14.52
N ASP A 576 20.40 -5.88 15.33
CA ASP A 576 21.68 -5.39 14.84
C ASP A 576 22.24 -6.37 13.80
N SER A 577 22.75 -5.86 12.69
CA SER A 577 23.29 -6.71 11.61
C SER A 577 24.41 -7.65 12.10
N LYS A 578 25.17 -7.24 13.12
CA LYS A 578 26.23 -8.07 13.73
C LYS A 578 25.70 -9.29 14.50
N SER A 579 24.40 -9.29 14.85
CA SER A 579 23.78 -10.41 15.59
C SER A 579 23.32 -11.56 14.70
N PHE A 580 23.39 -11.39 13.37
CA PHE A 580 23.04 -12.44 12.41
C PHE A 580 24.22 -13.42 12.24
N ASN A 581 23.94 -14.70 12.36
CA ASN A 581 24.92 -15.77 12.33
C ASN A 581 24.43 -16.96 11.50
N GLU A 582 25.18 -18.06 11.48
CA GLU A 582 24.81 -19.28 10.77
C GLU A 582 23.53 -19.94 11.33
N PHE A 583 23.30 -19.91 12.64
CA PHE A 583 22.10 -20.42 13.29
C PHE A 583 20.87 -19.63 12.84
N THR A 584 20.98 -18.27 12.75
CA THR A 584 19.93 -17.44 12.16
C THR A 584 19.58 -17.89 10.75
N SER A 585 20.60 -18.17 9.94
CA SER A 585 20.42 -18.65 8.55
C SER A 585 19.77 -20.04 8.50
N GLY A 586 20.11 -20.91 9.45
CA GLY A 586 19.51 -22.23 9.61
C GLY A 586 18.02 -22.16 9.92
N TRP A 587 17.64 -21.35 10.93
CA TRP A 587 16.24 -21.15 11.31
C TRP A 587 15.40 -20.49 10.21
N VAL A 588 15.93 -19.43 9.55
CA VAL A 588 15.29 -18.81 8.39
C VAL A 588 15.02 -19.82 7.29
N SER A 589 16.01 -20.65 6.98
CA SER A 589 15.88 -21.71 5.96
C SER A 589 14.86 -22.79 6.35
N GLY A 590 14.83 -23.14 7.65
CA GLY A 590 13.85 -24.09 8.21
C GLY A 590 12.40 -23.58 8.06
N ILE A 591 12.16 -22.32 8.44
CA ILE A 591 10.82 -21.70 8.34
C ILE A 591 10.38 -21.56 6.87
N LEU A 592 11.30 -21.18 5.96
CA LEU A 592 11.00 -21.13 4.52
C LEU A 592 10.55 -22.50 3.96
N LYS A 593 11.17 -23.59 4.41
CA LYS A 593 10.83 -24.96 3.99
C LYS A 593 9.46 -25.41 4.52
N GLN A 594 9.09 -25.04 5.76
CA GLN A 594 7.81 -25.43 6.36
C GLN A 594 6.59 -24.82 5.67
N GLY A 595 6.73 -23.67 5.00
CA GLY A 595 5.70 -23.07 4.15
C GLY A 595 4.66 -22.20 4.88
N ASN A 596 4.30 -22.49 6.12
CA ASN A 596 3.22 -21.78 6.84
C ASN A 596 3.46 -20.27 7.03
N TYR A 597 4.72 -19.86 7.18
CA TYR A 597 5.13 -18.47 7.40
C TYR A 597 5.95 -17.92 6.23
N ARG A 598 5.92 -18.59 5.08
CA ARG A 598 6.76 -18.23 3.93
C ARG A 598 6.57 -16.79 3.48
N ASN A 599 5.34 -16.33 3.34
CA ASN A 599 5.06 -14.98 2.87
C ASN A 599 5.55 -13.92 3.87
N GLN A 600 5.36 -14.13 5.16
CA GLN A 600 5.81 -13.21 6.20
C GLN A 600 7.34 -13.12 6.24
N ILE A 601 8.03 -14.25 6.22
CA ILE A 601 9.51 -14.24 6.25
C ILE A 601 10.09 -13.68 4.95
N LEU A 602 9.48 -13.94 3.79
CA LEU A 602 9.91 -13.34 2.52
C LEU A 602 9.74 -11.82 2.53
N ASP A 603 8.66 -11.31 3.11
CA ASP A 603 8.44 -9.86 3.25
C ASP A 603 9.52 -9.19 4.10
N ILE A 604 9.89 -9.82 5.22
CA ILE A 604 11.01 -9.37 6.05
C ILE A 604 12.35 -9.50 5.31
N LEU A 605 12.60 -10.58 4.59
CA LEU A 605 13.83 -10.74 3.81
C LEU A 605 13.95 -9.71 2.70
N VAL A 606 12.87 -9.35 2.03
CA VAL A 606 12.83 -8.25 1.05
C VAL A 606 13.14 -6.91 1.74
N ALA A 607 12.58 -6.67 2.92
CA ALA A 607 12.88 -5.47 3.69
C ALA A 607 14.35 -5.41 4.14
N LEU A 608 14.93 -6.53 4.57
CA LEU A 608 16.35 -6.62 4.94
C LEU A 608 17.28 -6.49 3.72
N ALA A 609 16.85 -6.99 2.56
CA ALA A 609 17.62 -6.92 1.32
C ALA A 609 17.89 -5.48 0.86
N THR A 610 17.10 -4.50 1.28
CA THR A 610 17.36 -3.08 1.02
C THR A 610 18.59 -2.54 1.74
N LYS A 611 19.08 -3.23 2.78
CA LYS A 611 20.17 -2.78 3.66
C LYS A 611 21.52 -3.29 3.14
N PRO A 612 22.42 -2.44 2.59
CA PRO A 612 23.64 -2.90 1.90
C PRO A 612 24.58 -3.74 2.76
N LYS A 613 24.81 -3.32 4.00
CA LYS A 613 25.75 -3.98 4.92
C LYS A 613 25.14 -5.11 5.76
N HIS A 614 23.89 -5.46 5.45
CA HIS A 614 23.20 -6.51 6.19
C HIS A 614 23.58 -7.90 5.66
N PRO A 615 23.76 -8.93 6.51
CA PRO A 615 24.03 -10.30 6.06
C PRO A 615 22.95 -10.89 5.13
N PHE A 616 21.71 -10.40 5.23
CA PHE A 616 20.59 -10.76 4.34
C PHE A 616 20.28 -9.65 3.32
N ASN A 617 21.32 -9.02 2.76
CA ASN A 617 21.19 -7.99 1.72
C ASN A 617 20.73 -8.57 0.38
N ALA A 618 20.58 -7.71 -0.64
CA ALA A 618 20.15 -8.09 -1.96
C ALA A 618 21.02 -9.16 -2.63
N ALA A 619 22.33 -9.14 -2.41
CA ALA A 619 23.22 -10.16 -2.97
C ALA A 619 22.92 -11.57 -2.41
N ARG A 620 22.59 -11.68 -1.13
CA ARG A 620 22.17 -12.97 -0.54
C ARG A 620 20.82 -13.43 -1.11
N LEU A 621 19.87 -12.53 -1.29
CA LEU A 621 18.59 -12.84 -1.92
C LEU A 621 18.78 -13.31 -3.37
N ASP A 622 19.61 -12.62 -4.14
CA ASP A 622 19.98 -12.97 -5.51
C ASP A 622 20.58 -14.38 -5.58
N ASN A 623 21.57 -14.67 -4.73
CA ASN A 623 22.19 -15.99 -4.64
C ASN A 623 21.21 -17.11 -4.21
N TYR A 624 20.22 -16.78 -3.38
CA TYR A 624 19.18 -17.74 -2.99
C TYR A 624 18.24 -18.04 -4.16
N LEU A 625 17.73 -17.02 -4.83
CA LEU A 625 16.73 -17.16 -5.89
C LEU A 625 17.29 -17.75 -7.19
N LYS A 626 18.57 -17.53 -7.50
CA LYS A 626 19.26 -18.13 -8.66
C LYS A 626 19.32 -19.65 -8.61
N LYS A 627 19.30 -20.25 -7.42
CA LYS A 627 19.40 -21.72 -7.26
C LYS A 627 18.15 -22.49 -7.69
N PHE A 628 17.01 -21.80 -7.76
CA PHE A 628 15.76 -22.46 -8.11
C PHE A 628 15.60 -22.69 -9.61
N LYS A 629 14.98 -23.80 -9.97
CA LYS A 629 14.33 -23.95 -11.27
C LYS A 629 13.22 -22.88 -11.39
N MET A 630 12.87 -22.51 -12.61
CA MET A 630 11.88 -21.46 -12.83
C MET A 630 10.52 -21.78 -12.18
N SER A 631 10.02 -23.02 -12.33
CA SER A 631 8.77 -23.48 -11.74
C SER A 631 8.77 -23.44 -10.20
N ASP A 632 9.85 -23.90 -9.58
CA ASP A 632 9.98 -23.91 -8.12
C ASP A 632 10.05 -22.48 -7.57
N ARG A 633 10.77 -21.60 -8.27
CA ARG A 633 10.82 -20.18 -7.92
C ARG A 633 9.46 -19.53 -8.09
N ASP A 634 8.70 -19.85 -9.12
CA ASP A 634 7.37 -19.33 -9.34
C ASP A 634 6.41 -19.71 -8.21
N LEU A 635 6.44 -20.97 -7.73
CA LEU A 635 5.62 -21.43 -6.62
C LEU A 635 5.97 -20.82 -5.26
N HIS A 636 7.20 -20.38 -5.09
CA HIS A 636 7.66 -19.88 -3.79
C HIS A 636 7.79 -18.35 -3.77
N TRP A 637 8.48 -17.80 -4.74
CA TRP A 637 8.79 -16.39 -4.82
C TRP A 637 7.76 -15.58 -5.62
N SER A 638 7.43 -16.01 -6.85
CA SER A 638 6.48 -15.27 -7.68
C SER A 638 5.06 -15.31 -7.09
N GLU A 639 4.68 -16.41 -6.42
CA GLU A 639 3.43 -16.49 -5.65
C GLU A 639 3.42 -15.52 -4.47
N TYR A 640 4.52 -15.40 -3.71
CA TYR A 640 4.63 -14.36 -2.69
C TYR A 640 4.40 -12.98 -3.31
N LEU A 641 5.04 -12.65 -4.44
CA LEU A 641 4.88 -11.37 -5.12
C LEU A 641 3.46 -11.11 -5.64
N ARG A 642 2.72 -12.17 -5.99
CA ARG A 642 1.34 -12.07 -6.47
C ARG A 642 0.38 -11.54 -5.41
N TYR A 643 0.57 -11.92 -4.15
CA TYR A 643 -0.29 -11.52 -3.04
C TYR A 643 0.09 -10.18 -2.38
N GLN A 644 1.08 -9.47 -2.92
CA GLN A 644 1.53 -8.22 -2.33
C GLN A 644 0.46 -7.12 -2.43
N ASP A 645 0.25 -6.41 -1.34
CA ASP A 645 -0.61 -5.23 -1.25
C ASP A 645 0.20 -3.96 -0.90
N GLU A 646 -0.46 -2.84 -0.78
CA GLU A 646 0.17 -1.55 -0.47
C GLU A 646 0.91 -1.52 0.88
N THR A 647 0.65 -2.49 1.75
CA THR A 647 1.33 -2.59 3.06
C THR A 647 2.61 -3.38 3.00
N SER A 648 2.83 -4.15 1.93
CA SER A 648 3.97 -5.05 1.75
C SER A 648 5.28 -4.32 1.47
N ALA A 649 6.39 -4.96 1.84
CA ALA A 649 7.74 -4.43 1.60
C ALA A 649 8.00 -4.18 0.10
N ALA A 650 7.58 -5.11 -0.77
CA ALA A 650 7.83 -5.00 -2.21
C ALA A 650 7.18 -3.75 -2.83
N LEU A 651 5.89 -3.51 -2.57
CA LEU A 651 5.21 -2.33 -3.10
C LEU A 651 5.70 -1.02 -2.46
N LYS A 652 6.00 -1.04 -1.17
CA LYS A 652 6.60 0.13 -0.50
C LYS A 652 7.97 0.51 -1.08
N ILE A 653 8.80 -0.46 -1.46
CA ILE A 653 10.08 -0.21 -2.12
C ILE A 653 9.86 0.46 -3.49
N VAL A 654 8.98 -0.08 -4.30
CA VAL A 654 8.69 0.48 -5.63
C VAL A 654 8.12 1.89 -5.50
N ASP A 655 7.13 2.09 -4.63
CA ASP A 655 6.52 3.40 -4.36
C ASP A 655 7.56 4.43 -3.86
N TRP A 656 8.47 3.98 -3.00
CA TRP A 656 9.57 4.82 -2.53
C TRP A 656 10.44 5.31 -3.66
N ILE A 657 10.92 4.42 -4.54
CA ILE A 657 11.82 4.78 -5.64
C ILE A 657 11.12 5.73 -6.63
N GLU A 658 9.86 5.47 -6.96
CA GLU A 658 9.08 6.33 -7.86
C GLU A 658 8.81 7.73 -7.29
N ARG A 659 8.68 7.86 -5.96
CA ARG A 659 8.32 9.12 -5.27
C ARG A 659 9.50 9.79 -4.56
N PHE A 660 10.67 9.16 -4.55
CA PHE A 660 11.83 9.69 -3.87
C PHE A 660 12.46 10.83 -4.67
N SER A 661 12.67 11.96 -4.00
CA SER A 661 13.20 13.19 -4.61
C SER A 661 14.60 13.56 -4.13
N GLY A 662 15.23 12.71 -3.31
CA GLY A 662 16.59 12.90 -2.80
C GLY A 662 17.62 12.10 -3.59
N ASP A 663 18.89 12.25 -3.22
CA ASP A 663 19.98 11.45 -3.78
C ASP A 663 20.02 10.08 -3.11
N ILE A 664 20.12 9.03 -3.90
CA ILE A 664 20.35 7.65 -3.45
C ILE A 664 21.82 7.36 -3.72
N SER A 665 22.59 6.91 -2.70
CA SER A 665 23.97 6.53 -2.94
C SER A 665 24.11 5.25 -3.75
N GLU A 666 25.24 5.08 -4.40
CA GLU A 666 25.50 3.94 -5.32
C GLU A 666 25.31 2.59 -4.61
N GLU A 667 25.70 2.50 -3.31
CA GLU A 667 25.58 1.29 -2.50
C GLU A 667 24.10 0.85 -2.33
N TYR A 668 23.18 1.80 -2.08
CA TYR A 668 21.75 1.51 -1.99
C TYR A 668 21.13 1.27 -3.36
N ALA A 669 21.55 2.02 -4.38
CA ALA A 669 21.08 1.83 -5.75
C ALA A 669 21.36 0.41 -6.26
N LEU A 670 22.55 -0.14 -5.98
CA LEU A 670 22.89 -1.53 -6.32
C LEU A 670 21.93 -2.53 -5.69
N ASN A 671 21.64 -2.39 -4.40
CA ASN A 671 20.68 -3.26 -3.73
C ASN A 671 19.27 -3.16 -4.35
N TYR A 672 18.81 -1.94 -4.64
CA TYR A 672 17.51 -1.75 -5.29
C TYR A 672 17.44 -2.39 -6.67
N VAL A 673 18.45 -2.17 -7.51
CA VAL A 673 18.48 -2.77 -8.85
C VAL A 673 18.45 -4.30 -8.73
N SER A 674 19.19 -4.86 -7.80
CA SER A 674 19.22 -6.32 -7.56
C SER A 674 17.89 -6.86 -7.02
N ILE A 675 17.17 -6.14 -6.13
CA ILE A 675 15.85 -6.55 -5.63
C ILE A 675 14.79 -6.42 -6.73
N LEU A 676 14.74 -5.28 -7.41
CA LEU A 676 13.77 -5.00 -8.47
C LEU A 676 13.88 -5.99 -9.63
N LYS A 677 15.10 -6.42 -9.97
CA LYS A 677 15.36 -7.50 -10.94
C LYS A 677 14.52 -8.75 -10.64
N TRP A 678 14.39 -9.12 -9.36
CA TRP A 678 13.60 -10.28 -8.94
C TRP A 678 12.10 -10.02 -8.89
N PHE A 679 11.65 -8.77 -8.75
CA PHE A 679 10.23 -8.43 -8.88
C PHE A 679 9.71 -8.61 -10.32
N LEU A 680 10.59 -8.61 -11.30
CA LEU A 680 10.25 -8.85 -12.71
C LEU A 680 9.74 -10.27 -12.98
N THR A 681 9.96 -11.22 -12.08
CA THR A 681 9.40 -12.57 -12.18
C THR A 681 7.89 -12.60 -11.96
N SER A 682 7.31 -11.53 -11.39
CA SER A 682 5.91 -11.47 -10.98
C SER A 682 4.93 -11.58 -12.14
N THR A 683 3.88 -12.35 -11.94
CA THR A 683 2.72 -12.41 -12.84
C THR A 683 1.77 -11.23 -12.64
N ARG A 684 1.88 -10.48 -11.55
CA ARG A 684 1.13 -9.24 -11.32
C ARG A 684 1.73 -8.12 -12.16
N ARG A 685 1.04 -7.75 -13.25
CA ARG A 685 1.55 -6.78 -14.25
C ARG A 685 1.95 -5.46 -13.61
N MET A 686 1.10 -4.91 -12.75
CA MET A 686 1.35 -3.64 -12.08
C MET A 686 2.70 -3.63 -11.34
N LEU A 687 2.99 -4.68 -10.56
CA LEU A 687 4.28 -4.77 -9.84
C LEU A 687 5.46 -4.87 -10.82
N ARG A 688 5.33 -5.72 -11.87
CA ARG A 688 6.37 -5.89 -12.88
C ARG A 688 6.65 -4.59 -13.66
N ASP A 689 5.60 -3.89 -14.09
CA ASP A 689 5.71 -2.67 -14.89
C ASP A 689 6.26 -1.51 -14.05
N ARG A 690 5.78 -1.34 -12.80
CA ARG A 690 6.33 -0.36 -11.86
C ARG A 690 7.80 -0.67 -11.51
N SER A 691 8.16 -1.93 -11.34
CA SER A 691 9.56 -2.33 -11.10
C SER A 691 10.46 -2.02 -12.29
N THR A 692 9.97 -2.22 -13.53
CA THR A 692 10.69 -1.85 -14.76
C THR A 692 10.93 -0.34 -14.80
N ARG A 693 9.93 0.46 -14.42
CA ARG A 693 10.03 1.92 -14.33
C ARG A 693 11.00 2.36 -13.24
N ALA A 694 10.94 1.74 -12.06
CA ALA A 694 11.86 2.03 -10.97
C ALA A 694 13.32 1.73 -11.36
N LEU A 695 13.57 0.64 -12.10
CA LEU A 695 14.88 0.33 -12.68
C LEU A 695 15.35 1.40 -13.65
N TYR A 696 14.46 1.94 -14.48
CA TYR A 696 14.79 3.05 -15.38
C TYR A 696 15.20 4.31 -14.58
N TYR A 697 14.47 4.69 -13.53
CA TYR A 697 14.83 5.86 -12.69
C TYR A 697 16.20 5.69 -12.03
N LEU A 698 16.46 4.53 -11.45
CA LEU A 698 17.78 4.23 -10.88
C LEU A 698 18.88 4.20 -11.93
N GLY A 699 18.60 3.65 -13.10
CA GLY A 699 19.54 3.58 -14.21
C GLY A 699 19.90 4.95 -14.81
N LYS A 700 19.00 5.93 -14.75
CA LYS A 700 19.34 7.31 -15.15
C LYS A 700 20.40 7.94 -14.23
N TRP A 701 20.40 7.59 -12.96
CA TRP A 701 21.41 8.06 -12.00
C TRP A 701 22.67 7.21 -12.05
N TYR A 702 22.51 5.88 -12.16
CA TYR A 702 23.61 4.89 -12.10
C TYR A 702 23.56 3.92 -13.29
N PRO A 703 23.80 4.41 -14.54
CA PRO A 703 23.66 3.57 -15.73
C PRO A 703 24.57 2.34 -15.70
N SER A 704 25.81 2.48 -15.21
CA SER A 704 26.75 1.36 -15.12
C SER A 704 26.25 0.24 -14.22
N LEU A 705 25.58 0.56 -13.09
CA LEU A 705 24.99 -0.44 -12.20
C LEU A 705 23.87 -1.21 -12.89
N LEU A 706 22.92 -0.49 -13.50
CA LEU A 706 21.82 -1.13 -14.21
C LEU A 706 22.34 -2.02 -15.33
N PHE A 707 23.34 -1.55 -16.09
CA PHE A 707 23.90 -2.28 -17.23
C PHE A 707 24.64 -3.55 -16.81
N ASN A 708 25.39 -3.50 -15.71
CA ASN A 708 26.02 -4.69 -15.14
C ASN A 708 24.98 -5.72 -14.66
N GLU A 709 23.94 -5.27 -13.97
CA GLU A 709 22.86 -6.15 -13.51
C GLU A 709 22.02 -6.67 -14.68
N THR A 710 21.88 -5.91 -15.79
CA THR A 710 21.25 -6.37 -17.01
C THR A 710 22.03 -7.52 -17.63
N LEU A 711 23.35 -7.41 -17.69
CA LEU A 711 24.20 -8.50 -18.18
C LEU A 711 24.14 -9.72 -17.25
N SER A 712 24.13 -9.52 -15.93
CA SER A 712 24.01 -10.62 -14.95
C SER A 712 22.66 -11.33 -15.05
N SER A 713 21.62 -10.66 -15.51
CA SER A 713 20.29 -11.24 -15.70
C SER A 713 20.24 -12.32 -16.80
N LEU A 714 21.20 -12.33 -17.71
CA LEU A 714 21.32 -13.36 -18.74
C LEU A 714 21.58 -14.76 -18.18
N GLU A 715 22.10 -14.85 -16.94
CA GLU A 715 22.32 -16.12 -16.24
C GLU A 715 21.05 -16.66 -15.57
N ILE A 716 19.99 -15.84 -15.46
CA ILE A 716 18.74 -16.22 -14.82
C ILE A 716 17.90 -17.07 -15.81
N ASN A 717 17.37 -18.17 -15.34
CA ASN A 717 16.56 -19.10 -16.14
C ASN A 717 15.12 -18.65 -16.39
N ASP A 718 14.83 -17.34 -16.23
CA ASP A 718 13.53 -16.71 -16.44
C ASP A 718 13.67 -15.54 -17.40
N ARG A 719 13.15 -15.68 -18.60
CA ARG A 719 13.30 -14.67 -19.67
C ARG A 719 12.46 -13.40 -19.41
N TYR A 720 11.44 -13.44 -18.55
CA TYR A 720 10.78 -12.21 -18.10
C TYR A 720 11.75 -11.24 -17.41
N VAL A 721 12.72 -11.79 -16.66
CA VAL A 721 13.72 -10.97 -15.97
C VAL A 721 14.64 -10.30 -16.99
N SER A 722 15.31 -11.08 -17.85
CA SER A 722 16.25 -10.52 -18.81
C SER A 722 15.58 -9.60 -19.84
N GLU A 723 14.38 -9.93 -20.32
CA GLU A 723 13.59 -9.06 -21.21
C GLU A 723 13.38 -7.67 -20.58
N ARG A 724 12.87 -7.62 -19.36
CA ARG A 724 12.53 -6.36 -18.70
C ARG A 724 13.77 -5.58 -18.23
N MET A 725 14.84 -6.28 -17.88
CA MET A 725 16.13 -5.63 -17.60
C MET A 725 16.68 -4.94 -18.86
N PHE A 726 16.65 -5.61 -20.03
CA PHE A 726 17.04 -5.00 -21.30
C PHE A 726 16.10 -3.86 -21.73
N ALA A 727 14.79 -3.98 -21.47
CA ALA A 727 13.84 -2.90 -21.72
C ALA A 727 14.18 -1.65 -20.89
N SER A 728 14.47 -1.82 -19.60
CA SER A 728 14.90 -0.70 -18.73
C SER A 728 16.22 -0.10 -19.18
N ALA A 729 17.20 -0.95 -19.52
CA ALA A 729 18.50 -0.50 -20.02
C ALA A 729 18.38 0.28 -21.33
N TYR A 730 17.54 -0.20 -22.26
CA TYR A 730 17.26 0.51 -23.51
C TYR A 730 16.62 1.88 -23.25
N GLY A 731 15.62 1.95 -22.36
CA GLY A 731 15.00 3.21 -21.95
C GLY A 731 16.03 4.21 -21.39
N VAL A 732 16.97 3.75 -20.55
CA VAL A 732 18.06 4.59 -20.02
C VAL A 732 19.00 5.05 -21.13
N VAL A 733 19.37 4.15 -22.05
CA VAL A 733 20.23 4.50 -23.19
C VAL A 733 19.57 5.57 -24.05
N MET A 734 18.29 5.41 -24.38
CA MET A 734 17.53 6.40 -25.14
C MET A 734 17.48 7.75 -24.43
N ALA A 735 17.16 7.77 -23.14
CA ALA A 735 17.08 9.01 -22.37
C ALA A 735 18.42 9.75 -22.31
N LEU A 736 19.51 9.05 -22.00
CA LEU A 736 20.83 9.66 -21.87
C LEU A 736 21.47 10.02 -23.25
N HIS A 737 21.09 9.30 -24.28
CA HIS A 737 21.46 9.64 -25.66
C HIS A 737 20.85 10.99 -26.04
N PHE A 738 19.57 11.21 -25.85
CA PHE A 738 18.90 12.49 -26.15
C PHE A 738 19.37 13.64 -25.25
N GLU A 739 19.85 13.36 -24.02
CA GLU A 739 20.45 14.37 -23.15
C GLU A 739 21.85 14.84 -23.66
N GLY A 740 22.45 14.21 -24.66
CA GLY A 740 23.66 14.64 -25.32
C GLY A 740 24.94 14.58 -24.48
N LYS A 741 24.98 13.71 -23.45
CA LYS A 741 26.15 13.57 -22.57
C LYS A 741 27.29 12.80 -23.28
N ASN A 742 28.27 13.50 -23.83
CA ASN A 742 29.39 12.90 -24.57
C ASN A 742 30.15 11.80 -23.76
N ASP A 743 30.37 12.01 -22.49
CA ASP A 743 31.07 11.04 -21.64
C ASP A 743 30.28 9.72 -21.46
N PHE A 744 28.95 9.78 -21.46
CA PHE A 744 28.11 8.58 -21.38
C PHE A 744 28.34 7.64 -22.57
N ASN A 745 28.33 8.18 -23.77
CA ASN A 745 28.42 7.36 -24.98
C ASN A 745 29.75 6.59 -25.05
N LYS A 746 30.88 7.27 -24.84
CA LYS A 746 32.21 6.64 -24.92
C LYS A 746 32.56 5.79 -23.71
N LYS A 747 32.27 6.29 -22.47
CA LYS A 747 32.76 5.64 -21.25
C LYS A 747 31.82 4.55 -20.74
N ILE A 748 30.53 4.62 -21.05
CA ILE A 748 29.51 3.72 -20.48
C ILE A 748 28.80 2.91 -21.58
N LEU A 749 28.19 3.58 -22.57
CA LEU A 749 27.37 2.91 -23.56
C LEU A 749 28.21 1.97 -24.48
N GLU A 750 29.32 2.45 -25.01
CA GLU A 750 30.14 1.63 -25.91
C GLU A 750 30.70 0.36 -25.24
N PRO A 751 31.27 0.41 -24.03
CA PRO A 751 31.68 -0.81 -23.31
C PRO A 751 30.50 -1.76 -23.02
N PHE A 752 29.33 -1.23 -22.69
CA PHE A 752 28.14 -2.04 -22.47
C PHE A 752 27.65 -2.72 -23.75
N ALA A 753 27.52 -1.97 -24.85
CA ALA A 753 27.15 -2.47 -26.15
C ALA A 753 28.12 -3.56 -26.66
N ARG A 754 29.43 -3.40 -26.40
CA ARG A 754 30.43 -4.41 -26.72
C ARG A 754 30.22 -5.71 -25.92
N LYS A 755 29.93 -5.61 -24.63
CA LYS A 755 29.60 -6.79 -23.81
C LYS A 755 28.32 -7.48 -24.28
N ILE A 756 27.29 -6.72 -24.66
CA ILE A 756 26.07 -7.27 -25.26
C ILE A 756 26.39 -8.00 -26.55
N PHE A 757 27.16 -7.38 -27.43
CA PHE A 757 27.57 -8.02 -28.70
C PHE A 757 28.27 -9.36 -28.44
N LEU A 758 29.29 -9.36 -27.60
CA LEU A 758 30.05 -10.57 -27.28
C LEU A 758 29.17 -11.64 -26.58
N GLY A 759 28.27 -11.23 -25.71
CA GLY A 759 27.42 -12.14 -24.94
C GLY A 759 26.26 -12.75 -25.72
N ILE A 760 25.69 -12.02 -26.72
CA ILE A 760 24.45 -12.39 -27.38
C ILE A 760 24.61 -12.63 -28.88
N PHE A 761 25.42 -11.81 -29.61
CA PHE A 761 25.44 -11.80 -31.08
C PHE A 761 26.72 -12.38 -31.70
N SER A 762 27.82 -12.41 -31.00
CA SER A 762 29.09 -12.91 -31.52
C SER A 762 29.02 -14.40 -31.90
N LYS A 763 29.95 -14.86 -32.70
CA LYS A 763 30.06 -16.28 -33.12
C LYS A 763 30.21 -17.23 -31.91
N THR A 764 30.78 -16.76 -30.83
CA THR A 764 31.02 -17.53 -29.60
C THR A 764 30.15 -17.07 -28.44
N ALA A 765 29.00 -16.46 -28.73
CA ALA A 765 28.12 -15.89 -27.71
C ALA A 765 27.63 -16.95 -26.73
N LYS A 766 27.91 -16.74 -25.44
CA LYS A 766 27.50 -17.61 -24.35
C LYS A 766 25.97 -17.57 -24.09
N TYR A 767 25.37 -16.40 -24.29
CA TYR A 767 23.97 -16.12 -23.96
C TYR A 767 23.10 -15.88 -25.18
N GLY A 768 23.50 -16.43 -26.31
CA GLY A 768 22.71 -16.38 -27.53
C GLY A 768 21.28 -16.83 -27.26
N THR A 769 20.28 -16.15 -27.81
CA THR A 769 18.88 -16.40 -27.55
C THR A 769 18.03 -16.22 -28.79
N THR A 770 16.95 -16.99 -28.87
CA THR A 770 15.88 -16.78 -29.85
C THR A 770 14.74 -15.90 -29.32
N HIS A 771 14.80 -15.44 -28.07
CA HIS A 771 13.76 -14.56 -27.52
C HIS A 771 13.77 -13.20 -28.22
N ILE A 772 12.82 -12.96 -29.11
CA ILE A 772 12.86 -11.85 -30.08
C ILE A 772 12.87 -10.48 -29.38
N LEU A 773 12.04 -10.23 -28.36
CA LEU A 773 11.99 -8.94 -27.65
C LEU A 773 13.32 -8.62 -26.97
N MET A 774 13.86 -9.58 -26.20
CA MET A 774 15.14 -9.39 -25.53
C MET A 774 16.26 -9.09 -26.53
N ARG A 775 16.27 -9.82 -27.65
CA ARG A 775 17.24 -9.66 -28.71
C ARG A 775 17.13 -8.30 -29.43
N ASP A 776 15.91 -7.84 -29.64
CA ASP A 776 15.67 -6.53 -30.27
C ASP A 776 16.11 -5.39 -29.31
N TYR A 777 15.77 -5.41 -28.02
CA TYR A 777 16.30 -4.44 -27.06
C TYR A 777 17.85 -4.42 -27.05
N ALA A 778 18.45 -5.61 -27.00
CA ALA A 778 19.91 -5.75 -27.01
C ALA A 778 20.53 -5.17 -28.29
N ARG A 779 19.92 -5.44 -29.44
CA ARG A 779 20.36 -4.91 -30.75
C ARG A 779 20.24 -3.39 -30.80
N TYR A 780 19.10 -2.84 -30.41
CA TYR A 780 18.89 -1.39 -30.45
C TYR A 780 19.88 -0.63 -29.55
N ILE A 781 20.26 -1.18 -28.40
CA ILE A 781 21.33 -0.59 -27.58
C ILE A 781 22.65 -0.52 -28.35
N ILE A 782 23.01 -1.59 -29.11
CA ILE A 782 24.21 -1.62 -29.92
C ILE A 782 24.09 -0.64 -31.08
N GLU A 783 22.94 -0.56 -31.74
CA GLU A 783 22.71 0.36 -32.88
C GLU A 783 22.86 1.83 -32.44
N ILE A 784 22.36 2.20 -31.24
CA ILE A 784 22.58 3.55 -30.68
C ILE A 784 24.08 3.79 -30.44
N ALA A 785 24.82 2.81 -29.92
CA ALA A 785 26.26 2.94 -29.76
C ALA A 785 27.00 3.12 -31.12
N LEU A 786 26.54 2.41 -32.18
CA LEU A 786 27.05 2.56 -33.54
C LEU A 786 26.75 3.94 -34.14
N LEU A 787 25.65 4.58 -33.82
CA LEU A 787 25.36 5.96 -34.21
C LEU A 787 26.41 6.94 -33.69
N HIS A 788 26.93 6.69 -32.48
CA HIS A 788 27.98 7.53 -31.90
C HIS A 788 29.40 7.18 -32.36
N ASN A 789 29.68 5.90 -32.55
CA ASN A 789 30.98 5.40 -32.96
C ASN A 789 30.82 4.17 -33.86
N ASN A 790 30.69 4.41 -35.14
CA ASN A 790 30.50 3.34 -36.12
C ASN A 790 31.69 2.37 -36.18
N SER A 791 32.87 2.77 -35.70
CA SER A 791 34.11 1.96 -35.74
C SER A 791 34.28 1.04 -34.53
N PHE A 792 33.38 1.10 -33.51
CA PHE A 792 33.57 0.26 -32.31
C PHE A 792 33.36 -1.24 -32.57
N LEU A 793 32.62 -1.60 -33.62
CA LEU A 793 32.50 -2.95 -34.19
C LEU A 793 33.06 -3.00 -35.62
N LYS A 794 33.74 -4.10 -35.96
CA LYS A 794 34.17 -4.39 -37.31
C LYS A 794 32.96 -4.65 -38.22
N ASP A 795 33.07 -4.35 -39.53
CA ASP A 795 31.96 -4.57 -40.46
C ASP A 795 31.50 -6.03 -40.52
N ALA A 796 32.44 -6.98 -40.43
CA ALA A 796 32.13 -8.41 -40.32
C ALA A 796 31.29 -8.76 -39.07
N ASP A 797 31.44 -7.99 -37.98
CA ASP A 797 30.67 -8.19 -36.74
C ASP A 797 29.29 -7.50 -36.83
N LYS A 798 29.17 -6.37 -37.51
CA LYS A 798 27.89 -5.68 -37.76
C LYS A 798 26.90 -6.55 -38.52
N VAL A 799 27.35 -7.40 -39.43
CA VAL A 799 26.50 -8.36 -40.15
C VAL A 799 25.83 -9.34 -39.18
N LEU A 800 26.46 -9.65 -38.02
CA LEU A 800 25.90 -10.54 -37.04
C LEU A 800 24.75 -9.91 -36.21
N LEU A 801 24.54 -8.61 -36.34
CA LEU A 801 23.41 -7.89 -35.70
C LEU A 801 22.12 -7.95 -36.52
N GLN A 802 22.18 -8.50 -37.73
CA GLN A 802 21.01 -8.59 -38.60
C GLN A 802 20.50 -10.03 -38.69
N PRO A 803 19.16 -10.23 -38.72
CA PRO A 803 18.61 -11.55 -38.99
C PRO A 803 18.93 -12.01 -40.40
N PRO A 804 19.04 -13.31 -40.64
CA PRO A 804 18.90 -14.44 -39.75
C PRO A 804 20.11 -14.60 -38.81
N TYR A 805 19.85 -14.71 -37.49
CA TYR A 805 20.90 -14.90 -36.51
C TYR A 805 21.33 -16.37 -36.50
N LYS A 806 22.60 -16.62 -36.74
CA LYS A 806 23.15 -18.00 -36.89
C LYS A 806 23.65 -18.59 -35.56
N ASN A 807 23.86 -17.74 -34.56
CA ASN A 807 24.52 -18.10 -33.32
C ASN A 807 23.65 -17.79 -32.14
N GLY A 808 22.88 -18.73 -31.66
CA GLY A 808 22.25 -18.56 -30.37
C GLY A 808 20.88 -19.18 -30.22
N GLY A 809 20.50 -19.34 -28.98
CA GLY A 809 19.23 -19.85 -28.58
C GLY A 809 19.07 -21.36 -28.77
N ILE A 810 17.84 -21.75 -28.95
CA ILE A 810 17.45 -23.17 -29.06
C ILE A 810 17.72 -23.63 -30.49
N ARG A 811 18.67 -24.52 -30.68
CA ARG A 811 19.03 -25.07 -32.00
C ARG A 811 18.15 -26.21 -32.44
N SER A 812 17.74 -27.08 -31.49
CA SER A 812 16.90 -28.24 -31.75
C SER A 812 15.57 -28.07 -31.03
N TRP A 813 14.53 -27.89 -31.81
CA TRP A 813 13.15 -27.76 -31.33
C TRP A 813 12.47 -29.10 -31.38
N GLY A 814 11.85 -29.49 -30.26
CA GLY A 814 10.96 -30.65 -30.18
C GLY A 814 9.52 -30.28 -30.49
N GLU A 815 8.68 -31.28 -30.62
CA GLU A 815 7.26 -31.13 -30.85
C GLU A 815 6.49 -31.91 -29.79
N VAL A 816 5.48 -31.30 -29.21
CA VAL A 816 4.52 -31.98 -28.32
C VAL A 816 3.13 -31.73 -28.88
N LYS A 817 2.43 -32.81 -29.17
CA LYS A 817 1.02 -32.78 -29.53
C LYS A 817 0.20 -32.79 -28.23
N GLU A 818 -0.80 -31.94 -28.14
CA GLU A 818 -1.72 -31.96 -27.01
C GLU A 818 -2.51 -33.26 -26.96
N SER A 819 -2.70 -33.79 -25.77
CA SER A 819 -3.63 -34.87 -25.51
C SER A 819 -5.09 -34.40 -25.62
N GLU A 820 -6.03 -35.30 -25.82
CA GLU A 820 -7.48 -34.97 -25.79
C GLU A 820 -7.91 -34.42 -24.42
N GLU A 821 -7.23 -34.80 -23.35
CA GLU A 821 -7.46 -34.32 -22.00
C GLU A 821 -6.98 -32.85 -21.87
N ASP A 822 -5.82 -32.51 -22.44
CA ASP A 822 -5.34 -31.11 -22.49
C ASP A 822 -6.30 -30.23 -23.28
N LYS A 823 -6.80 -30.70 -24.42
CA LYS A 823 -7.80 -30.00 -25.25
C LYS A 823 -9.14 -29.76 -24.50
N LYS A 824 -9.57 -30.72 -23.67
CA LYS A 824 -10.74 -30.53 -22.78
C LYS A 824 -10.44 -29.49 -21.69
N ASN A 825 -9.24 -29.48 -21.14
CA ASN A 825 -8.80 -28.53 -20.11
C ASN A 825 -8.66 -27.11 -20.63
N HIS A 826 -8.45 -26.89 -21.93
CA HIS A 826 -8.47 -25.56 -22.56
C HIS A 826 -9.79 -24.80 -22.35
N LYS A 827 -10.91 -25.52 -22.17
CA LYS A 827 -12.22 -24.94 -21.90
C LYS A 827 -12.37 -24.48 -20.45
N SER A 828 -11.53 -24.96 -19.55
CA SER A 828 -11.64 -24.70 -18.09
C SER A 828 -10.92 -23.43 -17.60
N GLY A 829 -10.21 -22.73 -18.45
CA GLY A 829 -9.42 -21.54 -18.06
C GLY A 829 -8.12 -21.84 -17.31
N SER A 830 -7.82 -23.09 -17.00
CA SER A 830 -6.62 -23.53 -16.27
C SER A 830 -5.50 -24.05 -17.19
N ALA A 831 -5.76 -24.22 -18.47
CA ALA A 831 -4.74 -24.66 -19.43
C ALA A 831 -3.62 -23.62 -19.59
N PRO A 832 -2.38 -24.03 -19.87
CA PRO A 832 -1.29 -23.10 -20.11
C PRO A 832 -1.64 -22.10 -21.22
N MET A 833 -2.20 -22.59 -22.30
CA MET A 833 -2.63 -21.78 -23.44
C MET A 833 -4.17 -21.73 -23.46
N HIS A 834 -4.72 -20.59 -23.06
CA HIS A 834 -6.17 -20.39 -23.07
C HIS A 834 -6.60 -19.78 -24.42
N MET A 835 -7.86 -20.00 -24.83
CA MET A 835 -8.48 -19.66 -26.12
C MET A 835 -7.91 -18.45 -26.87
N ASP A 836 -7.82 -17.28 -26.20
CA ASP A 836 -7.37 -16.05 -26.84
C ASP A 836 -5.90 -16.08 -27.23
N PHE A 837 -5.07 -16.72 -26.44
CA PHE A 837 -3.65 -16.81 -26.73
C PHE A 837 -3.42 -17.73 -27.94
N GLU A 838 -4.04 -18.90 -27.92
CA GLU A 838 -3.96 -19.85 -29.04
C GLU A 838 -4.53 -19.24 -30.32
N ASN A 839 -5.76 -18.73 -30.25
CA ASN A 839 -6.48 -18.31 -31.45
C ASN A 839 -5.93 -17.02 -32.08
N TYR A 840 -5.54 -16.03 -31.27
CA TYR A 840 -5.19 -14.70 -31.80
C TYR A 840 -3.70 -14.39 -31.71
N THR A 841 -2.94 -15.06 -30.84
CA THR A 841 -1.53 -14.76 -30.61
C THR A 841 -0.63 -15.72 -31.40
N VAL A 842 -0.83 -17.04 -31.28
CA VAL A 842 0.00 -18.04 -31.98
C VAL A 842 -0.12 -17.88 -33.49
N GLY A 843 -1.32 -17.59 -34.01
CA GLY A 843 -1.55 -17.37 -35.42
C GLY A 843 -0.72 -16.25 -36.07
N ARG A 844 -0.20 -15.31 -35.24
CA ARG A 844 0.70 -14.23 -35.73
C ARG A 844 2.07 -14.76 -36.20
N LEU A 845 2.42 -15.98 -35.85
CA LEU A 845 3.71 -16.58 -36.21
C LEU A 845 3.66 -17.32 -37.53
N VAL A 846 2.48 -17.47 -38.16
CA VAL A 846 2.30 -18.13 -39.43
C VAL A 846 1.81 -17.15 -40.50
N ASP A 847 1.87 -17.57 -41.79
CA ASP A 847 1.44 -16.71 -42.90
C ASP A 847 0.03 -16.15 -42.67
N HIS A 848 -0.20 -14.89 -43.03
CA HIS A 848 -1.44 -14.19 -42.90
C HIS A 848 -2.66 -14.93 -43.44
N ARG A 849 -2.53 -15.63 -44.58
CA ARG A 849 -3.61 -16.38 -45.19
C ARG A 849 -4.05 -17.58 -44.37
N ASN A 850 -3.17 -18.10 -43.54
CA ASN A 850 -3.37 -19.29 -42.72
C ASN A 850 -3.60 -18.98 -41.21
N ASN A 851 -3.69 -17.69 -40.84
CA ASN A 851 -3.75 -17.24 -39.45
C ASN A 851 -4.92 -17.83 -38.65
N TYR A 852 -6.06 -18.07 -39.30
CA TYR A 852 -7.26 -18.66 -38.69
C TYR A 852 -7.52 -20.10 -39.15
N ASP A 853 -6.61 -20.71 -39.93
CA ASP A 853 -6.69 -22.11 -40.29
C ASP A 853 -5.96 -22.98 -39.24
N TYR A 854 -6.67 -23.32 -38.20
CA TYR A 854 -6.15 -24.14 -37.10
C TYR A 854 -5.80 -25.58 -37.50
N LYS A 855 -6.18 -26.05 -38.68
CA LYS A 855 -5.80 -27.37 -39.22
C LYS A 855 -4.54 -27.31 -40.06
N ASN A 856 -4.04 -26.12 -40.36
CA ASN A 856 -2.82 -25.93 -41.12
C ASN A 856 -1.62 -26.62 -40.45
N GLN A 857 -0.86 -27.39 -41.21
CA GLN A 857 0.28 -28.16 -40.69
C GLN A 857 1.37 -27.25 -40.09
N GLU A 858 1.63 -26.10 -40.70
CA GLU A 858 2.61 -25.16 -40.15
C GLU A 858 2.13 -24.55 -38.82
N TYR A 859 0.86 -24.18 -38.73
CA TYR A 859 0.26 -23.72 -37.46
C TYR A 859 0.39 -24.79 -36.39
N GLN A 860 0.01 -26.04 -36.68
CA GLN A 860 0.10 -27.14 -35.72
C GLN A 860 1.55 -27.40 -35.28
N LYS A 861 2.52 -27.28 -36.20
CA LYS A 861 3.93 -27.40 -35.85
C LYS A 861 4.41 -26.30 -34.92
N VAL A 862 4.03 -25.06 -35.19
CA VAL A 862 4.34 -23.91 -34.32
C VAL A 862 3.73 -24.09 -32.93
N LEU A 863 2.48 -24.51 -32.87
CA LEU A 863 1.79 -24.82 -31.62
C LEU A 863 2.52 -25.91 -30.82
N ALA A 864 2.88 -27.01 -31.50
CA ALA A 864 3.62 -28.11 -30.87
C ALA A 864 5.00 -27.69 -30.34
N ASN A 865 5.71 -26.79 -31.04
CA ASN A 865 6.98 -26.23 -30.59
C ASN A 865 6.78 -25.36 -29.32
N ILE A 866 5.70 -24.54 -29.27
CA ILE A 866 5.39 -23.71 -28.11
C ILE A 866 5.09 -24.60 -26.89
N PHE A 867 4.27 -25.65 -27.03
CA PHE A 867 4.00 -26.60 -25.95
C PHE A 867 5.27 -27.29 -25.48
N TRP A 868 6.09 -27.78 -26.41
CA TRP A 868 7.36 -28.40 -26.04
C TRP A 868 8.21 -27.43 -25.20
N ARG A 869 8.27 -26.16 -25.58
CA ARG A 869 9.06 -25.18 -24.85
C ARG A 869 8.49 -24.85 -23.47
N ILE A 870 7.18 -24.74 -23.34
CA ILE A 870 6.50 -24.53 -22.05
C ILE A 870 6.90 -25.63 -21.06
N TYR A 871 6.84 -26.91 -21.46
CA TYR A 871 7.22 -28.02 -20.61
C TYR A 871 8.73 -28.05 -20.30
N LYS A 872 9.56 -27.70 -21.28
CA LYS A 872 11.03 -27.59 -21.07
C LYS A 872 11.41 -26.45 -20.12
N LEU A 873 10.58 -25.41 -20.00
CA LEU A 873 10.75 -24.36 -19.00
C LEU A 873 10.32 -24.81 -17.59
N GLY A 874 9.71 -25.98 -17.46
CA GLY A 874 9.30 -26.58 -16.20
C GLY A 874 7.85 -26.35 -15.82
N TYR A 875 6.99 -25.86 -16.71
CA TYR A 875 5.55 -25.80 -16.45
C TYR A 875 4.99 -27.23 -16.27
N SER A 876 4.14 -27.39 -15.26
CA SER A 876 3.33 -28.57 -15.09
C SER A 876 1.89 -28.17 -14.79
N HIS A 877 0.95 -28.72 -15.57
CA HIS A 877 -0.47 -28.46 -15.35
C HIS A 877 -0.92 -28.91 -13.94
N GLU A 878 -0.45 -30.06 -13.49
CA GLU A 878 -0.78 -30.59 -12.16
C GLU A 878 -0.41 -29.63 -11.02
N ILE A 879 0.72 -28.92 -11.19
CA ILE A 879 1.23 -27.99 -10.19
C ILE A 879 0.48 -26.65 -10.25
N PHE A 880 0.22 -26.12 -11.44
CA PHE A 880 -0.28 -24.76 -11.61
C PHE A 880 -1.80 -24.65 -11.83
N LYS A 881 -2.52 -25.75 -12.12
CA LYS A 881 -3.95 -25.70 -12.47
C LYS A 881 -4.83 -24.97 -11.45
N ASP A 882 -4.64 -25.24 -10.17
CA ASP A 882 -5.47 -24.66 -9.11
C ASP A 882 -5.15 -23.17 -8.95
N ILE A 883 -3.87 -22.79 -9.02
CA ILE A 883 -3.42 -21.40 -8.95
C ILE A 883 -3.93 -20.62 -10.18
N ASP A 884 -3.76 -21.18 -11.37
CA ASP A 884 -4.18 -20.54 -12.62
C ASP A 884 -5.72 -20.43 -12.72
N SER A 885 -6.47 -21.41 -12.16
CA SER A 885 -7.93 -21.32 -12.04
C SER A 885 -8.35 -20.20 -11.10
N GLN A 886 -7.74 -20.08 -9.93
CA GLN A 886 -8.00 -18.98 -8.98
C GLN A 886 -7.69 -17.61 -9.60
N ILE A 887 -6.59 -17.50 -10.33
CA ILE A 887 -6.22 -16.24 -11.01
C ILE A 887 -7.27 -15.91 -12.10
N SER A 888 -7.72 -16.91 -12.86
CA SER A 888 -8.74 -16.70 -13.90
C SER A 888 -10.06 -16.24 -13.30
N GLU A 889 -10.49 -16.85 -12.20
CA GLU A 889 -11.71 -16.50 -11.49
C GLU A 889 -11.61 -15.07 -10.89
N TYR A 890 -10.48 -14.75 -10.27
CA TYR A 890 -10.23 -13.41 -9.75
C TYR A 890 -10.25 -12.35 -10.84
N ASN A 891 -9.53 -12.55 -11.95
CA ASN A 891 -9.49 -11.60 -13.07
C ASN A 891 -10.86 -11.40 -13.72
N TRP A 892 -11.69 -12.45 -13.72
CA TRP A 892 -13.05 -12.39 -14.26
C TRP A 892 -13.98 -11.56 -13.39
N ASN A 893 -13.81 -11.67 -12.07
CA ASN A 893 -14.66 -11.04 -11.07
C ASN A 893 -14.18 -9.65 -10.63
N SER A 894 -12.98 -9.24 -11.02
CA SER A 894 -12.34 -7.99 -10.58
C SER A 894 -12.46 -6.88 -11.64
N LYS A 895 -12.79 -5.66 -11.20
CA LYS A 895 -12.71 -4.42 -12.00
C LYS A 895 -11.29 -3.85 -12.08
N GLU A 896 -10.31 -4.46 -11.43
CA GLU A 896 -8.93 -3.96 -11.51
C GLU A 896 -8.49 -3.89 -12.97
N GLN A 897 -8.09 -2.69 -13.42
CA GLN A 897 -7.58 -2.46 -14.78
C GLN A 897 -6.33 -3.28 -15.06
N VAL A 898 -5.58 -3.62 -14.03
CA VAL A 898 -4.33 -4.38 -14.14
C VAL A 898 -4.55 -5.80 -13.62
N LYS A 899 -4.78 -6.69 -14.55
CA LYS A 899 -4.98 -8.12 -14.27
C LYS A 899 -3.67 -8.82 -13.92
N THR A 900 -3.77 -9.87 -13.11
CA THR A 900 -2.68 -10.81 -12.84
C THR A 900 -2.63 -11.85 -13.95
N ASP A 901 -1.47 -12.05 -14.58
CA ASP A 901 -1.31 -13.11 -15.58
C ASP A 901 -1.30 -14.49 -14.88
N ARG A 902 -1.90 -15.51 -15.52
CA ARG A 902 -1.75 -16.91 -15.11
C ARG A 902 -0.30 -17.35 -15.33
N TYR A 903 0.16 -18.34 -14.58
CA TYR A 903 1.49 -18.91 -14.83
C TYR A 903 1.57 -19.56 -16.22
N GLY A 904 0.56 -20.30 -16.62
CA GLY A 904 0.49 -20.81 -17.98
C GLY A 904 0.73 -19.71 -19.02
N LYS A 905 0.10 -18.54 -18.85
CA LYS A 905 0.29 -17.42 -19.76
C LYS A 905 1.72 -16.84 -19.75
N LYS A 906 2.38 -16.77 -18.57
CA LYS A 906 3.79 -16.38 -18.45
C LYS A 906 4.68 -17.29 -19.30
N TYR A 907 4.53 -18.60 -19.15
CA TYR A 907 5.31 -19.59 -19.90
C TYR A 907 5.00 -19.55 -21.39
N CYS A 908 3.72 -19.32 -21.75
CA CYS A 908 3.32 -19.14 -23.15
C CYS A 908 4.02 -17.94 -23.81
N TRP A 909 4.08 -16.79 -23.15
CA TRP A 909 4.75 -15.62 -23.73
C TRP A 909 6.25 -15.84 -23.93
N ILE A 910 6.93 -16.46 -22.97
CA ILE A 910 8.36 -16.78 -23.13
C ILE A 910 8.56 -17.72 -24.35
N ALA A 911 7.79 -18.81 -24.40
CA ALA A 911 7.88 -19.77 -25.50
C ALA A 911 7.52 -19.13 -26.86
N PHE A 912 6.46 -18.32 -26.88
CA PHE A 912 6.02 -17.60 -28.08
C PHE A 912 7.12 -16.70 -28.66
N TYR A 913 7.76 -15.87 -27.84
CA TYR A 913 8.81 -14.97 -28.28
C TYR A 913 10.08 -15.73 -28.67
N GLU A 914 10.38 -16.87 -28.06
CA GLU A 914 11.52 -17.70 -28.49
C GLU A 914 11.23 -18.42 -29.82
N VAL A 915 10.00 -18.91 -30.07
CA VAL A 915 9.58 -19.48 -31.34
C VAL A 915 9.55 -18.39 -32.41
N ALA A 916 9.09 -17.19 -32.11
CA ALA A 916 9.10 -16.05 -33.02
C ALA A 916 10.52 -15.75 -33.55
N GLY A 917 11.48 -15.67 -32.64
CA GLY A 917 12.89 -15.45 -33.04
C GLY A 917 13.48 -16.62 -33.80
N HIS A 918 13.13 -17.87 -33.44
CA HIS A 918 13.54 -19.04 -34.22
C HIS A 918 12.98 -18.99 -35.67
N ARG A 919 11.73 -18.61 -35.83
CA ARG A 919 11.11 -18.43 -37.15
C ARG A 919 11.75 -17.28 -37.93
N GLN A 920 12.11 -16.19 -37.25
CA GLN A 920 12.86 -15.07 -37.87
C GLN A 920 14.21 -15.56 -38.40
N ASP A 921 14.93 -16.36 -37.64
CA ASP A 921 16.27 -16.87 -38.03
C ASP A 921 16.18 -17.87 -39.19
N ASN A 922 15.02 -18.46 -39.44
CA ASN A 922 14.76 -19.36 -40.57
C ASN A 922 14.00 -18.71 -41.72
N GLY A 923 13.81 -17.37 -41.69
CA GLY A 923 13.09 -16.64 -42.75
C GLY A 923 11.62 -17.00 -42.88
N LYS A 924 11.00 -17.54 -41.78
CA LYS A 924 9.62 -18.00 -41.73
C LYS A 924 8.70 -17.13 -40.87
N LEU A 925 9.20 -16.03 -40.33
CA LEU A 925 8.36 -15.07 -39.60
C LEU A 925 7.65 -14.18 -40.62
N PRO A 926 6.30 -14.17 -40.66
CA PRO A 926 5.57 -13.38 -41.64
C PRO A 926 5.68 -11.88 -41.39
N GLU A 927 5.55 -11.09 -42.44
CA GLU A 927 5.41 -9.64 -42.41
C GLU A 927 3.99 -9.24 -42.81
N ARG A 928 3.40 -8.31 -42.05
CA ARG A 928 2.12 -7.69 -42.38
C ARG A 928 2.28 -6.20 -42.60
N TYR A 929 1.79 -5.72 -43.73
CA TYR A 929 1.80 -4.29 -44.04
C TYR A 929 3.17 -3.63 -43.89
N GLY A 930 4.27 -4.35 -44.22
CA GLY A 930 5.63 -3.88 -44.02
C GLY A 930 6.10 -3.86 -42.55
N GLN A 931 5.30 -4.35 -41.62
CA GLN A 931 5.65 -4.44 -40.20
C GLN A 931 6.04 -5.86 -39.80
N ARG A 932 7.04 -5.96 -38.95
CA ARG A 932 7.45 -7.24 -38.37
C ARG A 932 6.35 -7.81 -37.44
N ILE A 933 6.10 -9.10 -37.58
CA ILE A 933 5.18 -9.82 -36.71
C ILE A 933 5.99 -10.91 -35.95
N PRO A 934 5.81 -11.04 -34.62
CA PRO A 934 4.98 -10.19 -33.79
C PRO A 934 5.51 -8.76 -33.72
N ASP A 935 4.58 -7.81 -33.65
CA ASP A 935 4.93 -6.44 -33.34
C ASP A 935 5.64 -6.41 -31.98
N THR A 936 6.86 -5.90 -31.98
CA THR A 936 7.68 -5.96 -30.78
C THR A 936 7.33 -4.87 -29.77
N ASP A 937 6.26 -4.09 -29.99
CA ASP A 937 5.70 -3.05 -29.08
C ASP A 937 6.75 -2.44 -28.13
N ILE A 938 7.93 -2.16 -28.68
CA ILE A 938 8.99 -1.52 -27.94
C ILE A 938 8.67 -0.03 -27.94
N ASP A 939 7.96 0.39 -26.90
CA ASP A 939 7.69 1.80 -26.67
C ASP A 939 8.99 2.50 -26.25
N PRO A 940 9.55 3.39 -27.07
CA PRO A 940 10.77 4.10 -26.72
C PRO A 940 10.56 5.09 -25.56
N SER A 941 9.33 5.49 -25.27
CA SER A 941 9.01 6.33 -24.12
C SER A 941 8.88 5.51 -22.82
N PHE A 942 8.67 4.19 -22.93
CA PHE A 942 8.67 3.32 -21.78
C PHE A 942 10.04 3.37 -21.08
N PRO A 943 10.10 3.48 -19.81
CA PRO A 943 9.04 3.36 -18.82
C PRO A 943 8.65 4.69 -18.12
N ASN A 944 8.72 5.80 -18.79
CA ASN A 944 8.50 7.13 -18.21
C ASN A 944 7.11 7.72 -18.59
N PRO A 945 5.99 7.17 -18.10
CA PRO A 945 4.71 7.82 -18.31
C PRO A 945 4.70 9.17 -17.59
N PRO A 946 3.97 10.16 -18.09
CA PRO A 946 3.80 11.42 -17.40
C PRO A 946 3.20 11.17 -16.03
N LYS A 947 3.62 11.93 -15.01
CA LYS A 947 2.96 11.92 -13.71
C LYS A 947 1.51 12.34 -13.91
N SER A 948 0.61 11.72 -13.12
CA SER A 948 -0.82 12.03 -13.20
C SER A 948 -1.14 13.53 -13.00
N GLU A 949 -0.30 14.24 -12.29
CA GLU A 949 -0.38 15.69 -12.09
C GLU A 949 0.09 16.49 -13.32
N GLU A 950 0.85 15.86 -14.22
CA GLU A 950 1.35 16.42 -15.47
C GLU A 950 0.47 16.03 -16.67
N ILE A 951 -0.54 15.19 -16.47
CA ILE A 951 -1.60 14.98 -17.48
C ILE A 951 -2.34 16.32 -17.55
N VAL A 952 -1.91 17.12 -18.48
CA VAL A 952 -2.62 18.35 -18.83
C VAL A 952 -4.03 17.91 -19.18
N LYS A 953 -5.02 18.31 -18.38
CA LYS A 953 -6.40 18.25 -18.82
C LYS A 953 -6.46 19.15 -20.03
N VAL A 954 -6.35 18.56 -21.21
CA VAL A 954 -6.70 19.25 -22.43
C VAL A 954 -8.16 19.63 -22.25
N ASN A 955 -8.42 20.89 -22.00
CA ASN A 955 -9.77 21.41 -22.10
C ASN A 955 -10.14 21.20 -23.55
N PHE A 956 -10.88 20.12 -23.83
CA PHE A 956 -11.51 19.95 -25.11
C PHE A 956 -12.20 21.28 -25.43
N LEU A 957 -11.92 21.83 -26.59
CA LEU A 957 -12.60 23.02 -27.07
C LEU A 957 -14.08 22.79 -26.86
N ASN A 958 -14.72 23.70 -26.15
CA ASN A 958 -16.14 23.59 -25.83
C ASN A 958 -16.91 23.46 -27.15
N ASN A 959 -17.74 22.45 -27.32
CA ASN A 959 -18.48 22.17 -28.53
C ASN A 959 -19.32 23.38 -29.05
N SER A 960 -19.57 24.35 -28.18
CA SER A 960 -20.26 25.60 -28.55
C SER A 960 -19.44 26.56 -29.41
N ASP A 961 -18.11 26.39 -29.49
CA ASP A 961 -17.24 27.37 -30.18
C ASP A 961 -16.85 26.91 -31.60
N LEU A 962 -17.29 25.74 -32.02
CA LEU A 962 -17.00 25.19 -33.33
C LEU A 962 -18.27 25.17 -34.19
N PRO A 963 -18.27 25.76 -35.41
CA PRO A 963 -19.38 25.64 -36.33
C PRO A 963 -19.41 24.26 -37.00
N ILE A 964 -19.25 23.19 -36.18
CA ILE A 964 -19.04 21.82 -36.64
C ILE A 964 -20.37 21.17 -37.10
N ALA A 965 -21.48 21.55 -36.48
CA ALA A 965 -22.78 20.92 -36.75
C ALA A 965 -23.23 21.03 -38.22
N ASP A 966 -23.02 22.19 -38.85
CA ASP A 966 -23.40 22.40 -40.24
C ASP A 966 -22.38 21.81 -41.22
N TRP A 967 -21.10 21.85 -40.87
CA TRP A 967 -20.03 21.24 -41.66
C TRP A 967 -20.17 19.72 -41.77
N ILE A 968 -20.42 19.02 -40.65
CA ILE A 968 -20.55 17.54 -40.65
C ILE A 968 -21.73 17.11 -41.53
N LYS A 969 -22.75 17.93 -41.68
CA LYS A 969 -23.93 17.61 -42.50
C LYS A 969 -23.71 17.82 -44.00
N THR A 970 -23.20 18.96 -44.43
CA THR A 970 -23.19 19.33 -45.88
C THR A 970 -22.14 20.33 -46.28
N GLY A 971 -21.34 20.85 -45.36
CA GLY A 971 -20.44 21.99 -45.62
C GLY A 971 -19.02 21.61 -46.12
N PRO A 972 -18.30 22.58 -46.66
CA PRO A 972 -16.86 22.42 -46.98
C PRO A 972 -16.07 22.22 -45.68
N ILE A 973 -14.89 21.56 -45.80
CA ILE A 973 -13.97 21.36 -44.64
C ILE A 973 -13.58 22.75 -44.09
N PRO A 974 -13.82 23.00 -42.78
CA PRO A 974 -13.46 24.28 -42.19
C PRO A 974 -11.92 24.47 -42.11
N ASP A 975 -11.47 25.71 -42.08
CA ASP A 975 -10.07 25.99 -41.82
C ASP A 975 -9.70 25.61 -40.39
N MET A 976 -8.92 24.54 -40.22
CA MET A 976 -8.53 24.00 -38.94
C MET A 976 -7.31 24.74 -38.32
N LYS A 977 -6.66 25.63 -39.06
CA LYS A 977 -5.47 26.36 -38.57
C LYS A 977 -5.67 27.12 -37.25
N PRO A 978 -6.84 27.77 -37.00
CA PRO A 978 -7.08 28.42 -35.71
C PRO A 978 -7.09 27.46 -34.51
N TYR A 979 -7.42 26.20 -34.74
CA TYR A 979 -7.56 25.17 -33.70
C TYR A 979 -6.28 24.36 -33.45
N LEU A 980 -5.28 24.51 -34.33
CA LEU A 980 -3.99 23.86 -34.17
C LEU A 980 -3.09 24.50 -33.14
N LYS A 981 -3.39 25.75 -32.71
CA LYS A 981 -2.63 26.45 -31.69
C LYS A 981 -3.30 26.36 -30.33
N LEU A 982 -2.68 25.65 -29.40
CA LEU A 982 -3.12 25.53 -28.01
C LEU A 982 -2.40 26.60 -27.16
N ASN A 983 -3.09 27.71 -26.88
CA ASN A 983 -2.47 28.86 -26.23
C ASN A 983 -2.31 28.76 -24.70
N LYS A 984 -2.86 27.73 -24.06
CA LYS A 984 -2.84 27.59 -22.59
C LYS A 984 -2.67 26.14 -22.16
N LEU A 985 -1.45 25.66 -22.22
CA LEU A 985 -1.05 24.54 -21.38
C LEU A 985 -0.34 25.12 -20.15
N SER A 986 -0.97 25.05 -18.99
CA SER A 986 -0.60 25.76 -17.76
C SER A 986 0.77 25.35 -17.18
N SER A 987 1.35 24.26 -17.63
CA SER A 987 2.62 23.71 -17.13
C SER A 987 3.83 23.96 -18.02
N HIS A 988 3.65 24.49 -19.24
CA HIS A 988 4.75 24.67 -20.20
C HIS A 988 4.74 26.07 -20.82
N LYS A 989 5.92 26.66 -20.91
CA LYS A 989 6.10 27.97 -21.57
C LYS A 989 6.21 27.77 -23.08
N GLY A 990 5.42 28.50 -23.86
CA GLY A 990 5.48 28.53 -25.31
C GLY A 990 4.14 28.28 -26.01
N SER A 991 4.16 28.29 -27.33
CA SER A 991 3.00 27.96 -28.17
C SER A 991 3.04 26.47 -28.50
N TRP A 992 1.92 25.77 -28.27
CA TRP A 992 1.76 24.37 -28.62
C TRP A 992 1.00 24.22 -29.92
N ILE A 993 1.36 23.22 -30.70
CA ILE A 993 0.67 22.85 -31.94
C ILE A 993 0.12 21.44 -31.72
N MET A 994 -1.15 21.27 -32.00
CA MET A 994 -1.76 19.93 -32.03
C MET A 994 -1.14 19.12 -33.17
N ILE A 995 -0.52 18.00 -32.85
CA ILE A 995 0.12 17.10 -33.84
C ILE A 995 -0.90 16.07 -34.31
N ASP A 996 -1.80 15.63 -33.41
CA ASP A 996 -2.82 14.64 -33.68
C ASP A 996 -4.09 14.94 -32.90
N GLY A 997 -5.22 14.70 -33.50
CA GLY A 997 -6.51 14.87 -32.86
C GLY A 997 -7.66 14.40 -33.76
N TYR A 998 -8.82 14.13 -33.16
CA TYR A 998 -10.02 13.84 -33.93
C TYR A 998 -11.23 14.60 -33.34
N VAL A 999 -12.16 14.94 -34.21
CA VAL A 999 -13.43 15.53 -33.83
C VAL A 999 -14.53 14.51 -34.14
N SER A 1000 -15.29 14.11 -33.13
CA SER A 1000 -16.46 13.24 -33.28
C SER A 1000 -17.70 13.92 -32.71
N GLN A 1001 -18.82 13.63 -33.29
CA GLN A 1001 -20.13 14.07 -32.79
C GLN A 1001 -20.96 12.83 -32.43
N ASP A 1002 -21.27 12.68 -31.13
CA ASP A 1002 -21.84 11.46 -30.58
C ASP A 1002 -23.32 11.18 -30.98
N ASN A 1003 -24.01 12.12 -31.61
CA ASN A 1003 -25.44 12.03 -31.85
C ASN A 1003 -25.87 12.10 -33.34
N LEU A 1004 -24.98 11.86 -34.30
CA LEU A 1004 -25.33 11.87 -35.71
C LEU A 1004 -25.36 10.48 -36.32
N ILE A 1005 -26.44 10.23 -37.05
CA ILE A 1005 -26.77 8.97 -37.76
C ILE A 1005 -25.68 8.52 -38.77
N ASN A 1006 -24.76 9.42 -39.14
CA ASN A 1006 -23.59 9.13 -39.96
C ASN A 1006 -22.33 9.59 -39.21
N ASN A 1007 -21.67 8.68 -38.50
CA ASN A 1007 -20.42 8.92 -37.84
C ASN A 1007 -19.35 9.45 -38.83
N ARG A 1008 -19.25 10.76 -38.98
CA ARG A 1008 -18.15 11.39 -39.67
C ARG A 1008 -17.12 11.81 -38.62
N SER A 1009 -15.93 11.22 -38.70
CA SER A 1009 -14.77 11.62 -37.94
C SER A 1009 -13.74 12.21 -38.87
N MET A 1010 -13.02 13.22 -38.37
CA MET A 1010 -11.90 13.81 -39.09
C MET A 1010 -10.66 13.71 -38.22
N PHE A 1011 -9.56 13.24 -38.81
CA PHE A 1011 -8.25 13.28 -38.19
C PHE A 1011 -7.55 14.55 -38.65
N ALA A 1012 -7.00 15.35 -37.74
CA ALA A 1012 -6.20 16.53 -37.99
C ALA A 1012 -4.71 16.22 -37.72
#